data_209019ce50a2b377dac55bccdecbfd80
#
_entry.id   209019ce50a2b377dac55bccdecbfd80
#
_cell.length_a   1.000
_cell.length_b   1.000
_cell.length_c   1.000
_cell.angle_alpha   90.00
_cell.angle_beta   90.00
_cell.angle_gamma   90.00
#
_symmetry.space_group_name_H-M   'P 1'
#
loop_
_entity.id
_entity.type
_entity.pdbx_description
1 polymer ?
#
loop_
_entity_poly.entity_id
_entity_poly.type
_entity_poly.pdbx_seq_one_letter_code
_entity_poly.pdbx_strand_id
1 'polypeptide(L)'
;MGCNIKTQIVYSPTENKLKRMAILSKIRERSMFLIIIIGLALFAFVLDPSTLGDFFNSSKVNEVGEINGESVSTQEFAQAIDAYKQQTGNRVSEMQAANTVWDNIVRKKIYKSQLDEAGITVGEEDVWNEVISAPSVQNNPQFQNEAGLFDEGKLKTFLATTKEENPDMWAAWSNYMNQIKENAETNTYNKLVTAGLGASLKEGETEYLIENTKLSGQFVYVPYSSIADSLVKIKKSEVASYIKDNESQFKVDAARDISYVKFDIRATPEDEAAIKQEVAKLIEDSLDRDNNSRAGFKTTTEYKEFLSENGSDTNLDLNFKYNASVNQAVANEIFAGKEGDVFGPYKDQGFFKISKITEVAKMPDSVKASHILIPFVGSQSATPDVTRTKEEAKKLADSLLTVVKRRSSKFADLAKEFSSDKGSGAKGGDLDWFNYNRMTPAFRDYTFSNKKGSLGVVETPFGYHVISVDDTKNNQTVLKLATFSRQIVPSEATENDFFQKAEQFALAVSKTTDYSTLAKENNYNLRPAVGLKVLDENVPGLGNQRQIVSWAFKGDTDKGSFKRFDLEGSYVVAVLTEKSEKGLMSVEKAINRVRPILLNEKKAALISDKLEGSSLEEIAKTNNTTVRTANGVDLKSSSLSGVGAEPKVVGAMYSAELNKVYNSIEGSRGVFSFVVNKRELPTALPNYESNRKKIAEARKASTFRIYEAIKKASDVEDNRANMYTSN
;
A
#
# COMPACT_ATOMS: atom_id res chain seq x y z
N MET A 1 35.15 112.54 41.30
CA MET A 1 33.87 112.14 40.81
C MET A 1 34.12 111.43 39.53
N GLY A 2 34.02 110.16 39.53
CA GLY A 2 34.60 109.29 38.60
C GLY A 2 33.92 109.13 37.24
N CYS A 3 34.71 109.04 36.26
CA CYS A 3 34.29 108.58 34.94
C CYS A 3 35.19 107.43 34.52
N ASN A 4 34.59 106.25 34.41
CA ASN A 4 35.23 105.08 33.93
C ASN A 4 34.99 104.93 32.41
N ILE A 5 36.03 104.92 31.61
CA ILE A 5 36.02 104.59 30.18
C ILE A 5 36.23 103.14 30.01
N LYS A 6 35.25 102.45 29.50
CA LYS A 6 35.37 101.04 29.06
C LYS A 6 35.71 101.01 27.57
N THR A 7 36.89 100.46 27.25
CA THR A 7 37.32 100.20 25.88
C THR A 7 36.61 98.93 25.36
N GLN A 8 35.80 99.13 24.32
CA GLN A 8 35.21 97.96 23.58
C GLN A 8 36.15 97.46 22.50
N ILE A 9 36.52 96.21 22.62
CA ILE A 9 37.21 95.49 21.55
C ILE A 9 36.13 94.89 20.63
N VAL A 10 36.12 95.35 19.38
CA VAL A 10 35.22 94.86 18.32
C VAL A 10 35.86 93.55 17.76
N TYR A 11 35.23 92.45 18.01
CA TYR A 11 35.59 91.18 17.33
C TYR A 11 34.89 91.09 15.98
N SER A 12 35.69 90.87 14.89
CA SER A 12 35.15 90.76 13.53
C SER A 12 34.49 89.38 13.37
N PRO A 13 33.24 89.31 12.82
CA PRO A 13 32.49 88.03 12.72
C PRO A 13 32.89 87.18 11.56
N THR A 14 33.91 87.42 10.78
CA THR A 14 34.19 86.72 9.51
C THR A 14 35.04 85.47 9.62
N GLU A 15 35.97 85.31 10.60
CA GLU A 15 36.83 84.14 10.72
C GLU A 15 36.09 82.94 11.29
N ASN A 16 35.08 83.07 12.11
CA ASN A 16 34.33 82.00 12.69
C ASN A 16 33.32 81.28 11.72
N LYS A 17 32.91 82.01 10.65
CA LYS A 17 32.02 81.39 9.63
C LYS A 17 32.79 80.45 8.66
N LEU A 18 33.99 80.83 8.30
CA LEU A 18 34.83 79.97 7.41
C LEU A 18 35.33 78.72 8.10
N LYS A 19 35.69 78.74 9.38
CA LYS A 19 36.03 77.54 10.14
C LYS A 19 34.83 76.61 10.38
N ARG A 20 33.66 77.16 10.59
CA ARG A 20 32.41 76.35 10.71
C ARG A 20 32.00 75.73 9.37
N MET A 21 32.19 76.40 8.25
CA MET A 21 31.86 75.84 6.94
C MET A 21 32.87 74.77 6.52
N ALA A 22 34.16 74.88 6.84
CA ALA A 22 35.15 73.85 6.57
C ALA A 22 34.94 72.57 7.46
N ILE A 23 34.41 72.71 8.67
CA ILE A 23 34.04 71.62 9.55
C ILE A 23 32.78 70.93 9.04
N LEU A 24 31.81 71.68 8.58
CA LEU A 24 30.54 71.11 8.00
C LEU A 24 30.80 70.37 6.67
N SER A 25 31.72 70.85 5.81
CA SER A 25 32.07 70.14 4.58
C SER A 25 32.83 68.80 4.88
N LYS A 26 33.76 68.79 5.84
CA LYS A 26 34.46 67.58 6.31
C LYS A 26 33.53 66.60 7.03
N ILE A 27 32.51 67.07 7.72
CA ILE A 27 31.46 66.22 8.32
C ILE A 27 30.56 65.65 7.23
N ARG A 28 30.27 66.40 6.16
CA ARG A 28 29.42 65.97 5.04
C ARG A 28 30.16 64.92 4.18
N GLU A 29 31.48 65.07 3.94
CA GLU A 29 32.29 64.04 3.27
C GLU A 29 32.40 62.77 4.11
N ARG A 30 32.60 62.90 5.43
CA ARG A 30 32.65 61.75 6.33
C ARG A 30 31.28 61.15 6.61
N SER A 31 30.18 61.92 6.56
CA SER A 31 28.80 61.40 6.71
C SER A 31 28.41 60.58 5.51
N MET A 32 28.81 60.96 4.29
CA MET A 32 28.58 60.14 3.10
C MET A 32 29.35 58.81 3.18
N PHE A 33 30.62 58.84 3.67
CA PHE A 33 31.39 57.65 3.93
C PHE A 33 30.80 56.81 5.09
N LEU A 34 30.26 57.46 6.12
CA LEU A 34 29.61 56.81 7.23
C LEU A 34 28.27 56.19 6.80
N ILE A 35 27.53 56.84 5.92
CA ILE A 35 26.29 56.30 5.33
C ILE A 35 26.58 55.10 4.44
N ILE A 36 27.70 55.16 3.68
CA ILE A 36 28.16 53.98 2.88
C ILE A 36 28.59 52.85 3.78
N ILE A 37 29.32 53.11 4.87
CA ILE A 37 29.70 52.05 5.84
C ILE A 37 28.50 51.52 6.57
N ILE A 38 27.55 52.34 6.99
CA ILE A 38 26.28 51.88 7.61
C ILE A 38 25.45 51.10 6.58
N GLY A 39 25.39 51.60 5.34
CA GLY A 39 24.73 50.89 4.24
C GLY A 39 25.37 49.52 3.95
N LEU A 40 26.71 49.44 3.91
CA LEU A 40 27.44 48.20 3.77
C LEU A 40 27.30 47.28 4.99
N ALA A 41 27.26 47.83 6.21
CA ALA A 41 27.02 47.03 7.43
C ALA A 41 25.58 46.52 7.51
N LEU A 42 24.61 47.29 7.12
CA LEU A 42 23.22 46.86 6.97
C LEU A 42 23.07 45.87 5.83
N PHE A 43 23.75 46.11 4.72
CA PHE A 43 23.80 45.16 3.59
C PHE A 43 24.49 43.84 3.98
N ALA A 44 25.59 43.90 4.73
CA ALA A 44 26.28 42.72 5.27
C ALA A 44 25.41 41.99 6.34
N PHE A 45 24.64 42.73 7.11
CA PHE A 45 23.70 42.14 8.08
C PHE A 45 22.48 41.48 7.38
N VAL A 46 22.02 42.07 6.29
CA VAL A 46 20.98 41.51 5.42
C VAL A 46 21.54 40.34 4.59
N LEU A 47 22.81 40.33 4.31
CA LEU A 47 23.56 39.27 3.62
C LEU A 47 24.30 38.34 4.60
N ASP A 48 23.89 38.30 5.88
CA ASP A 48 24.36 37.27 6.81
C ASP A 48 24.19 35.90 6.15
N PRO A 49 25.26 35.09 6.00
CA PRO A 49 25.15 33.76 5.38
C PRO A 49 24.04 32.88 6.00
N SER A 50 23.68 33.10 7.27
CA SER A 50 22.55 32.43 7.92
C SER A 50 21.21 32.91 7.37
N THR A 51 21.02 34.24 7.19
CA THR A 51 19.76 34.79 6.61
C THR A 51 19.66 34.58 5.10
N LEU A 52 20.77 34.54 4.38
CA LEU A 52 20.79 34.11 2.97
C LEU A 52 20.51 32.60 2.87
N GLY A 53 21.10 31.79 3.75
CA GLY A 53 20.79 30.37 3.89
C GLY A 53 19.31 30.13 4.18
N ASP A 54 18.73 30.91 5.10
CA ASP A 54 17.30 30.84 5.45
C ASP A 54 16.40 31.39 4.34
N PHE A 55 16.83 32.41 3.58
CA PHE A 55 16.07 32.92 2.42
C PHE A 55 16.08 31.92 1.24
N PHE A 56 17.20 31.25 0.97
CA PHE A 56 17.26 30.17 -0.02
C PHE A 56 16.66 28.88 0.50
N ASN A 57 16.67 28.60 1.81
CA ASN A 57 15.96 27.48 2.41
C ASN A 57 14.45 27.76 2.57
N SER A 58 14.01 29.00 2.72
CA SER A 58 12.58 29.31 2.81
C SER A 58 11.84 29.06 1.48
N SER A 59 12.50 29.15 0.34
CA SER A 59 11.93 28.67 -0.93
C SER A 59 11.80 27.14 -0.95
N LYS A 60 12.76 26.41 -0.38
CA LYS A 60 12.70 24.94 -0.26
C LYS A 60 11.74 24.43 0.83
N VAL A 61 11.35 25.25 1.79
CA VAL A 61 10.36 24.91 2.85
C VAL A 61 8.94 24.79 2.27
N ASN A 62 8.65 25.45 1.15
CA ASN A 62 7.35 25.39 0.48
C ASN A 62 7.29 24.36 -0.66
N GLU A 63 8.30 23.53 -0.82
CA GLU A 63 8.39 22.54 -1.90
C GLU A 63 8.53 21.13 -1.32
N VAL A 64 7.74 20.21 -1.84
CA VAL A 64 7.80 18.79 -1.47
C VAL A 64 8.79 18.00 -2.33
N GLY A 65 9.32 18.61 -3.38
CA GLY A 65 10.35 18.03 -4.24
C GLY A 65 10.48 18.75 -5.57
N GLU A 66 11.42 18.28 -6.38
CA GLU A 66 11.74 18.82 -7.71
C GLU A 66 11.88 17.67 -8.70
N ILE A 67 11.38 17.84 -9.92
CA ILE A 67 11.46 16.83 -10.98
C ILE A 67 11.96 17.52 -12.25
N ASN A 68 13.15 17.16 -12.73
CA ASN A 68 13.83 17.76 -13.90
C ASN A 68 13.84 19.31 -13.87
N GLY A 69 14.06 19.90 -12.69
CA GLY A 69 14.07 21.37 -12.51
C GLY A 69 12.69 22.00 -12.29
N GLU A 70 11.61 21.23 -12.31
CA GLU A 70 10.26 21.72 -11.99
C GLU A 70 9.89 21.40 -10.54
N SER A 71 9.72 22.42 -9.70
CA SER A 71 9.29 22.27 -8.31
C SER A 71 7.85 21.74 -8.18
N VAL A 72 7.59 21.03 -7.10
CA VAL A 72 6.26 20.64 -6.64
C VAL A 72 5.99 21.35 -5.32
N SER A 73 5.01 22.26 -5.31
CA SER A 73 4.70 23.02 -4.11
C SER A 73 3.95 22.18 -3.06
N THR A 74 4.15 22.53 -1.78
CA THR A 74 3.41 21.93 -0.66
C THR A 74 1.90 22.07 -0.83
N GLN A 75 1.44 23.21 -1.37
CA GLN A 75 0.01 23.47 -1.59
C GLN A 75 -0.57 22.57 -2.68
N GLU A 76 0.10 22.47 -3.83
CA GLU A 76 -0.31 21.57 -4.93
C GLU A 76 -0.39 20.12 -4.45
N PHE A 77 0.62 19.68 -3.71
CA PHE A 77 0.69 18.34 -3.17
C PHE A 77 -0.43 18.05 -2.16
N ALA A 78 -0.68 18.96 -1.21
CA ALA A 78 -1.74 18.82 -0.22
C ALA A 78 -3.14 18.76 -0.88
N GLN A 79 -3.41 19.65 -1.85
CA GLN A 79 -4.67 19.61 -2.59
C GLN A 79 -4.87 18.29 -3.36
N ALA A 80 -3.81 17.77 -3.95
CA ALA A 80 -3.87 16.49 -4.66
C ALA A 80 -4.11 15.30 -3.69
N ILE A 81 -3.55 15.34 -2.48
CA ILE A 81 -3.83 14.35 -1.42
C ILE A 81 -5.30 14.40 -1.02
N ASP A 82 -5.84 15.59 -0.76
CA ASP A 82 -7.25 15.75 -0.35
C ASP A 82 -8.20 15.26 -1.45
N ALA A 83 -7.94 15.60 -2.70
CA ALA A 83 -8.72 15.13 -3.84
C ALA A 83 -8.68 13.60 -3.95
N TYR A 84 -7.50 13.00 -3.80
CA TYR A 84 -7.35 11.53 -3.84
C TYR A 84 -8.08 10.84 -2.68
N LYS A 85 -8.00 11.40 -1.47
CA LYS A 85 -8.73 10.88 -0.30
C LYS A 85 -10.25 10.96 -0.49
N GLN A 86 -10.76 12.06 -1.03
CA GLN A 86 -12.19 12.20 -1.36
C GLN A 86 -12.62 11.17 -2.41
N GLN A 87 -11.85 10.98 -3.48
CA GLN A 87 -12.14 10.00 -4.53
C GLN A 87 -12.19 8.56 -3.99
N THR A 88 -11.35 8.25 -3.01
CA THR A 88 -11.30 6.92 -2.38
C THR A 88 -12.28 6.76 -1.19
N GLY A 89 -13.12 7.76 -0.93
CA GLY A 89 -14.07 7.75 0.19
C GLY A 89 -13.37 7.76 1.54
N ASN A 90 -12.20 8.37 1.67
CA ASN A 90 -11.36 8.43 2.86
C ASN A 90 -10.96 7.05 3.43
N ARG A 91 -10.88 6.02 2.58
CA ARG A 91 -10.52 4.65 2.98
C ARG A 91 -9.00 4.40 3.03
N VAL A 92 -8.21 5.33 2.54
CA VAL A 92 -6.75 5.25 2.52
C VAL A 92 -6.14 6.11 3.62
N SER A 93 -4.99 5.71 4.14
CA SER A 93 -4.23 6.52 5.09
C SER A 93 -3.64 7.76 4.40
N GLU A 94 -3.26 8.75 5.21
CA GLU A 94 -2.58 9.96 4.73
C GLU A 94 -1.29 9.61 3.96
N MET A 95 -0.48 8.71 4.51
CA MET A 95 0.79 8.32 3.89
C MET A 95 0.61 7.51 2.61
N GLN A 96 -0.42 6.65 2.55
CA GLN A 96 -0.77 5.94 1.31
C GLN A 96 -1.21 6.92 0.23
N ALA A 97 -2.05 7.90 0.59
CA ALA A 97 -2.46 8.97 -0.32
C ALA A 97 -1.25 9.78 -0.79
N ALA A 98 -0.38 10.22 0.14
CA ALA A 98 0.82 10.99 -0.15
C ALA A 98 1.78 10.25 -1.09
N ASN A 99 2.00 8.96 -0.87
CA ASN A 99 2.87 8.15 -1.73
C ASN A 99 2.28 7.98 -3.13
N THR A 100 0.98 7.66 -3.23
CA THR A 100 0.30 7.50 -4.53
C THR A 100 0.28 8.79 -5.32
N VAL A 101 -0.05 9.90 -4.67
CA VAL A 101 -0.09 11.23 -5.28
C VAL A 101 1.29 11.65 -5.77
N TRP A 102 2.33 11.46 -4.96
CA TRP A 102 3.70 11.73 -5.37
C TRP A 102 4.13 10.94 -6.59
N ASP A 103 3.91 9.64 -6.59
CA ASP A 103 4.25 8.78 -7.74
C ASP A 103 3.50 9.22 -9.01
N ASN A 104 2.24 9.66 -8.88
CA ASN A 104 1.47 10.19 -9.99
C ASN A 104 2.04 11.53 -10.51
N ILE A 105 2.40 12.46 -9.61
CA ILE A 105 3.02 13.75 -9.98
C ILE A 105 4.36 13.50 -10.67
N VAL A 106 5.23 12.64 -10.10
CA VAL A 106 6.52 12.29 -10.69
C VAL A 106 6.31 11.69 -12.08
N ARG A 107 5.41 10.74 -12.23
CA ARG A 107 5.08 10.13 -13.52
C ARG A 107 4.63 11.17 -14.54
N LYS A 108 3.69 12.02 -14.16
CA LYS A 108 3.14 13.06 -15.04
C LYS A 108 4.21 14.03 -15.51
N LYS A 109 5.03 14.57 -14.60
CA LYS A 109 6.09 15.53 -14.93
C LYS A 109 7.20 14.91 -15.79
N ILE A 110 7.60 13.65 -15.51
CA ILE A 110 8.60 12.94 -16.31
C ILE A 110 8.09 12.71 -17.75
N TYR A 111 6.87 12.18 -17.91
CA TYR A 111 6.32 12.00 -19.26
C TYR A 111 6.15 13.33 -20.00
N LYS A 112 5.68 14.38 -19.28
CA LYS A 112 5.57 15.70 -19.88
C LYS A 112 6.91 16.22 -20.38
N SER A 113 7.96 16.13 -19.59
CA SER A 113 9.33 16.52 -19.99
C SER A 113 9.79 15.75 -21.23
N GLN A 114 9.54 14.43 -21.27
CA GLN A 114 9.92 13.59 -22.42
C GLN A 114 9.10 13.90 -23.70
N LEU A 115 7.82 14.22 -23.55
CA LEU A 115 6.95 14.61 -24.66
C LEU A 115 7.35 15.96 -25.23
N ASP A 116 7.59 16.94 -24.34
CA ASP A 116 8.03 18.29 -24.73
C ASP A 116 9.38 18.24 -25.48
N GLU A 117 10.35 17.45 -24.97
CA GLU A 117 11.66 17.26 -25.58
C GLU A 117 11.58 16.55 -26.94
N ALA A 118 10.68 15.59 -27.08
CA ALA A 118 10.43 14.87 -28.34
C ALA A 118 9.56 15.65 -29.33
N GLY A 119 8.99 16.81 -28.93
CA GLY A 119 8.06 17.59 -29.74
C GLY A 119 6.74 16.88 -30.01
N ILE A 120 6.30 16.00 -29.11
CA ILE A 120 5.06 15.22 -29.24
C ILE A 120 3.93 16.01 -28.57
N THR A 121 2.88 16.30 -29.35
CA THR A 121 1.64 16.89 -28.86
C THR A 121 0.45 16.04 -29.25
N VAL A 122 -0.48 15.82 -28.32
CA VAL A 122 -1.77 15.18 -28.60
C VAL A 122 -2.80 16.30 -28.77
N GLY A 123 -3.40 16.39 -29.94
CA GLY A 123 -4.38 17.43 -30.27
C GLY A 123 -5.75 17.18 -29.67
N GLU A 124 -6.63 18.18 -29.73
CA GLU A 124 -8.01 18.06 -29.24
C GLU A 124 -8.81 16.99 -29.99
N GLU A 125 -8.55 16.83 -31.30
CA GLU A 125 -9.19 15.81 -32.12
C GLU A 125 -8.79 14.40 -31.69
N ASP A 126 -7.51 14.18 -31.34
CA ASP A 126 -7.03 12.89 -30.86
C ASP A 126 -7.69 12.55 -29.52
N VAL A 127 -7.76 13.53 -28.61
CA VAL A 127 -8.44 13.36 -27.30
C VAL A 127 -9.92 13.06 -27.51
N TRP A 128 -10.59 13.79 -28.42
CA TRP A 128 -11.99 13.56 -28.74
C TRP A 128 -12.23 12.15 -29.27
N ASN A 129 -11.38 11.68 -30.20
CA ASN A 129 -11.47 10.34 -30.74
C ASN A 129 -11.31 9.25 -29.67
N GLU A 130 -10.43 9.44 -28.70
CA GLU A 130 -10.29 8.53 -27.56
C GLU A 130 -11.52 8.58 -26.63
N VAL A 131 -12.08 9.77 -26.38
CA VAL A 131 -13.30 9.94 -25.57
C VAL A 131 -14.48 9.20 -26.20
N ILE A 132 -14.75 9.42 -27.50
CA ILE A 132 -15.88 8.76 -28.18
C ILE A 132 -15.67 7.25 -28.39
N SER A 133 -14.43 6.78 -28.35
CA SER A 133 -14.09 5.36 -28.43
C SER A 133 -14.16 4.64 -27.07
N ALA A 134 -14.22 5.39 -25.97
CA ALA A 134 -14.22 4.82 -24.62
C ALA A 134 -15.49 3.99 -24.36
N PRO A 135 -15.37 2.73 -23.90
CA PRO A 135 -16.53 1.87 -23.62
C PRO A 135 -17.53 2.48 -22.61
N SER A 136 -17.04 3.27 -21.65
CA SER A 136 -17.88 4.00 -20.68
C SER A 136 -18.77 5.07 -21.34
N VAL A 137 -18.33 5.62 -22.47
CA VAL A 137 -19.08 6.60 -23.25
C VAL A 137 -20.01 5.90 -24.25
N GLN A 138 -19.49 4.95 -25.01
CA GLN A 138 -20.26 4.22 -26.04
C GLN A 138 -21.40 3.40 -25.47
N ASN A 139 -21.22 2.78 -24.29
CA ASN A 139 -22.23 1.94 -23.66
C ASN A 139 -23.18 2.73 -22.73
N ASN A 140 -23.02 4.06 -22.62
CA ASN A 140 -23.91 4.87 -21.82
C ASN A 140 -25.24 5.08 -22.56
N PRO A 141 -26.40 4.61 -22.02
CA PRO A 141 -27.70 4.76 -22.66
C PRO A 141 -28.08 6.21 -23.00
N GLN A 142 -27.56 7.18 -22.23
CA GLN A 142 -27.81 8.61 -22.47
C GLN A 142 -27.25 9.09 -23.80
N PHE A 143 -26.19 8.45 -24.30
CA PHE A 143 -25.50 8.80 -25.55
C PHE A 143 -25.80 7.83 -26.68
N GLN A 144 -26.86 6.99 -26.55
CA GLN A 144 -27.27 6.06 -27.60
C GLN A 144 -28.53 6.54 -28.32
N ASN A 145 -28.64 6.21 -29.61
CA ASN A 145 -29.83 6.42 -30.38
C ASN A 145 -30.90 5.33 -30.13
N GLU A 146 -32.06 5.42 -30.78
CA GLU A 146 -33.16 4.45 -30.62
C GLU A 146 -32.78 3.01 -31.00
N ALA A 147 -31.74 2.84 -31.80
CA ALA A 147 -31.20 1.51 -32.18
C ALA A 147 -30.14 0.98 -31.18
N GLY A 148 -29.89 1.70 -30.09
CA GLY A 148 -28.87 1.32 -29.08
C GLY A 148 -27.42 1.57 -29.53
N LEU A 149 -27.21 2.33 -30.59
CA LEU A 149 -25.86 2.69 -31.08
C LEU A 149 -25.47 4.07 -30.57
N PHE A 150 -24.16 4.24 -30.30
CA PHE A 150 -23.60 5.51 -29.86
C PHE A 150 -23.93 6.64 -30.83
N ASP A 151 -24.34 7.78 -30.30
CA ASP A 151 -24.70 9.00 -31.01
C ASP A 151 -23.86 10.16 -30.49
N GLU A 152 -22.85 10.53 -31.29
CA GLU A 152 -21.92 11.61 -31.00
C GLU A 152 -22.63 12.97 -30.83
N GLY A 153 -23.72 13.19 -31.56
CA GLY A 153 -24.52 14.42 -31.46
C GLY A 153 -25.16 14.58 -30.09
N LYS A 154 -25.66 13.48 -29.50
CA LYS A 154 -26.20 13.48 -28.13
C LYS A 154 -25.13 13.81 -27.11
N LEU A 155 -23.92 13.25 -27.26
CA LEU A 155 -22.79 13.58 -26.36
C LEU A 155 -22.40 15.04 -26.48
N LYS A 156 -22.27 15.59 -27.69
CA LYS A 156 -21.96 17.01 -27.93
C LYS A 156 -23.01 17.93 -27.29
N THR A 157 -24.29 17.63 -27.50
CA THR A 157 -25.40 18.40 -26.90
C THR A 157 -25.35 18.34 -25.37
N PHE A 158 -25.15 17.15 -24.81
CA PHE A 158 -25.01 16.97 -23.38
C PHE A 158 -23.86 17.80 -22.80
N LEU A 159 -22.68 17.78 -23.43
CA LEU A 159 -21.52 18.56 -22.98
C LEU A 159 -21.75 20.08 -23.08
N ALA A 160 -22.39 20.55 -24.15
CA ALA A 160 -22.73 21.96 -24.32
C ALA A 160 -23.69 22.41 -23.22
N THR A 161 -24.77 21.67 -22.98
CA THR A 161 -25.74 21.96 -21.90
C THR A 161 -25.08 21.90 -20.51
N THR A 162 -24.27 20.85 -20.28
CA THR A 162 -23.58 20.69 -18.99
C THR A 162 -22.65 21.84 -18.69
N LYS A 163 -21.95 22.35 -19.70
CA LYS A 163 -21.03 23.49 -19.56
C LYS A 163 -21.74 24.78 -19.11
N GLU A 164 -22.97 24.98 -19.58
CA GLU A 164 -23.76 26.17 -19.28
C GLU A 164 -24.55 26.06 -17.97
N GLU A 165 -25.11 24.88 -17.70
CA GLU A 165 -26.12 24.70 -16.64
C GLU A 165 -25.59 23.98 -15.39
N ASN A 166 -24.48 23.22 -15.48
CA ASN A 166 -23.97 22.42 -14.37
C ASN A 166 -22.45 22.48 -14.25
N PRO A 167 -21.90 23.51 -13.57
CA PRO A 167 -20.46 23.70 -13.43
C PRO A 167 -19.73 22.53 -12.79
N ASP A 168 -20.33 21.84 -11.82
CA ASP A 168 -19.71 20.71 -11.12
C ASP A 168 -19.57 19.49 -12.06
N MET A 169 -20.62 19.19 -12.81
CA MET A 169 -20.58 18.12 -13.80
C MET A 169 -19.63 18.46 -14.96
N TRP A 170 -19.58 19.74 -15.38
CA TRP A 170 -18.60 20.20 -16.36
C TRP A 170 -17.17 20.03 -15.86
N ALA A 171 -16.89 20.36 -14.60
CA ALA A 171 -15.57 20.15 -14.00
C ALA A 171 -15.20 18.67 -13.99
N ALA A 172 -16.14 17.77 -13.66
CA ALA A 172 -15.92 16.32 -13.73
C ALA A 172 -15.59 15.84 -15.16
N TRP A 173 -16.31 16.31 -16.17
CA TRP A 173 -16.04 16.01 -17.57
C TRP A 173 -14.71 16.59 -18.07
N SER A 174 -14.38 17.83 -17.67
CA SER A 174 -13.09 18.44 -17.99
C SER A 174 -11.92 17.63 -17.41
N ASN A 175 -12.06 17.20 -16.18
CA ASN A 175 -11.06 16.32 -15.54
C ASN A 175 -10.94 14.98 -16.27
N TYR A 176 -12.05 14.38 -16.65
CA TYR A 176 -12.06 13.14 -17.44
C TYR A 176 -11.35 13.31 -18.79
N MET A 177 -11.65 14.38 -19.54
CA MET A 177 -10.98 14.68 -20.81
C MET A 177 -9.48 14.93 -20.63
N ASN A 178 -9.08 15.66 -19.58
CA ASN A 178 -7.66 15.85 -19.24
C ASN A 178 -6.96 14.53 -18.94
N GLN A 179 -7.60 13.62 -18.20
CA GLN A 179 -7.05 12.30 -17.92
C GLN A 179 -6.91 11.45 -19.19
N ILE A 180 -7.89 11.51 -20.12
CA ILE A 180 -7.80 10.88 -21.44
C ILE A 180 -6.61 11.44 -22.21
N LYS A 181 -6.41 12.76 -22.21
CA LYS A 181 -5.28 13.41 -22.88
C LYS A 181 -3.94 12.92 -22.31
N GLU A 182 -3.77 12.93 -20.99
CA GLU A 182 -2.54 12.45 -20.31
C GLU A 182 -2.25 10.98 -20.65
N ASN A 183 -3.30 10.15 -20.70
CA ASN A 183 -3.17 8.74 -21.10
C ASN A 183 -2.79 8.61 -22.58
N ALA A 184 -3.39 9.40 -23.47
CA ALA A 184 -3.08 9.40 -24.90
C ALA A 184 -1.65 9.85 -25.17
N GLU A 185 -1.18 10.89 -24.49
CA GLU A 185 0.21 11.38 -24.51
C GLU A 185 1.19 10.27 -24.09
N THR A 186 0.96 9.69 -22.91
CA THR A 186 1.78 8.58 -22.37
C THR A 186 1.80 7.38 -23.34
N ASN A 187 0.65 7.00 -23.86
CA ASN A 187 0.51 5.88 -24.80
C ASN A 187 1.22 6.17 -26.13
N THR A 188 1.13 7.40 -26.63
CA THR A 188 1.82 7.82 -27.86
C THR A 188 3.32 7.74 -27.70
N TYR A 189 3.87 8.29 -26.61
CA TYR A 189 5.28 8.16 -26.28
C TYR A 189 5.72 6.70 -26.22
N ASN A 190 5.01 5.88 -25.44
CA ASN A 190 5.33 4.46 -25.27
C ASN A 190 5.23 3.69 -26.60
N LYS A 191 4.25 3.99 -27.45
CA LYS A 191 4.10 3.41 -28.81
C LYS A 191 5.29 3.78 -29.68
N LEU A 192 5.76 5.02 -29.67
CA LEU A 192 6.90 5.48 -30.44
C LEU A 192 8.20 4.79 -29.98
N VAL A 193 8.45 4.75 -28.68
CA VAL A 193 9.58 4.00 -28.11
C VAL A 193 9.50 2.53 -28.52
N THR A 194 8.31 1.91 -28.39
CA THR A 194 8.09 0.50 -28.76
C THR A 194 8.34 0.27 -30.27
N ALA A 195 7.91 1.19 -31.11
CA ALA A 195 8.15 1.10 -32.56
C ALA A 195 9.64 1.17 -32.90
N GLY A 196 10.42 1.96 -32.14
CA GLY A 196 11.89 2.03 -32.25
C GLY A 196 12.62 0.79 -31.73
N LEU A 197 11.98 -0.06 -30.90
CA LEU A 197 12.58 -1.27 -30.33
C LEU A 197 12.59 -2.41 -31.38
N GLY A 198 13.29 -2.19 -32.46
CA GLY A 198 13.53 -3.19 -33.50
C GLY A 198 14.78 -4.04 -33.22
N ALA A 199 15.12 -4.87 -34.16
CA ALA A 199 16.39 -5.57 -34.27
C ALA A 199 16.82 -5.62 -35.73
N SER A 200 18.14 -5.63 -35.99
CA SER A 200 18.70 -5.77 -37.33
C SER A 200 18.82 -7.25 -37.71
N LEU A 201 18.93 -7.53 -39.00
CA LEU A 201 19.27 -8.89 -39.49
C LEU A 201 20.63 -9.36 -38.91
N LYS A 202 21.58 -8.43 -38.73
CA LYS A 202 22.89 -8.76 -38.16
C LYS A 202 22.81 -9.18 -36.68
N GLU A 203 21.94 -8.56 -35.90
CA GLU A 203 21.65 -9.03 -34.52
C GLU A 203 21.00 -10.41 -34.56
N GLY A 204 20.07 -10.67 -35.49
CA GLY A 204 19.47 -11.98 -35.68
C GLY A 204 20.51 -13.05 -36.05
N GLU A 205 21.48 -12.74 -36.92
CA GLU A 205 22.60 -13.61 -37.24
C GLU A 205 23.47 -13.86 -35.99
N THR A 206 23.83 -12.81 -35.28
CA THR A 206 24.66 -12.91 -34.06
C THR A 206 24.02 -13.78 -33.02
N GLU A 207 22.71 -13.60 -32.75
CA GLU A 207 21.95 -14.41 -31.81
C GLU A 207 21.91 -15.89 -32.23
N TYR A 208 21.70 -16.14 -33.55
CA TYR A 208 21.75 -17.50 -34.08
C TYR A 208 23.13 -18.15 -33.86
N LEU A 209 24.21 -17.40 -34.12
CA LEU A 209 25.57 -17.89 -33.92
C LEU A 209 25.86 -18.16 -32.43
N ILE A 210 25.45 -17.27 -31.54
CA ILE A 210 25.58 -17.42 -30.09
C ILE A 210 24.83 -18.66 -29.57
N GLU A 211 23.62 -18.89 -30.05
CA GLU A 211 22.80 -20.04 -29.63
C GLU A 211 23.31 -21.39 -30.15
N ASN A 212 23.91 -21.42 -31.35
CA ASN A 212 24.16 -22.66 -32.06
C ASN A 212 25.65 -23.00 -32.25
N THR A 213 26.58 -22.07 -32.03
CA THR A 213 28.00 -22.37 -32.06
C THR A 213 28.38 -23.28 -30.90
N LYS A 214 29.10 -24.38 -31.22
CA LYS A 214 29.62 -25.30 -30.24
C LYS A 214 31.13 -25.19 -30.16
N LEU A 215 31.68 -25.14 -28.94
CA LEU A 215 33.09 -25.09 -28.62
C LEU A 215 33.54 -26.39 -28.05
N SER A 216 34.66 -26.93 -28.53
CA SER A 216 35.31 -28.07 -27.91
C SER A 216 36.79 -27.77 -27.68
N GLY A 217 37.28 -28.17 -26.54
CA GLY A 217 38.65 -27.90 -26.13
C GLY A 217 38.99 -28.54 -24.78
N GLN A 218 40.04 -28.04 -24.20
CA GLN A 218 40.50 -28.49 -22.90
C GLN A 218 40.72 -27.30 -21.99
N PHE A 219 40.62 -27.52 -20.68
CA PHE A 219 40.88 -26.50 -19.71
C PHE A 219 41.45 -27.06 -18.39
N VAL A 220 42.22 -26.23 -17.72
CA VAL A 220 42.68 -26.42 -16.34
C VAL A 220 41.84 -25.46 -15.49
N TYR A 221 41.38 -25.92 -14.34
CA TYR A 221 40.57 -25.12 -13.41
C TYR A 221 41.13 -25.24 -11.99
N VAL A 222 41.44 -24.09 -11.41
CA VAL A 222 41.83 -23.96 -10.00
C VAL A 222 40.75 -23.19 -9.25
N PRO A 223 39.97 -23.86 -8.37
CA PRO A 223 38.87 -23.21 -7.65
C PRO A 223 39.38 -22.23 -6.60
N TYR A 224 38.63 -21.18 -6.32
CA TYR A 224 38.95 -20.23 -5.23
C TYR A 224 39.01 -20.92 -3.86
N SER A 225 38.28 -22.01 -3.67
CA SER A 225 38.33 -22.83 -2.46
C SER A 225 39.67 -23.53 -2.21
N SER A 226 40.55 -23.61 -3.21
CA SER A 226 41.91 -24.14 -3.04
C SER A 226 42.79 -23.24 -2.16
N ILE A 227 42.44 -21.97 -2.00
CA ILE A 227 43.09 -21.05 -1.10
C ILE A 227 42.19 -20.80 0.10
N ALA A 228 42.68 -21.14 1.30
CA ALA A 228 41.93 -20.88 2.54
C ALA A 228 41.66 -19.39 2.75
N ASP A 229 40.46 -19.02 3.17
CA ASP A 229 40.07 -17.62 3.43
C ASP A 229 40.96 -16.93 4.45
N SER A 230 41.58 -17.68 5.38
CA SER A 230 42.49 -17.20 6.40
C SER A 230 43.80 -16.65 5.84
N LEU A 231 44.17 -17.09 4.64
CA LEU A 231 45.40 -16.62 3.96
C LEU A 231 45.23 -15.26 3.26
N VAL A 232 43.96 -14.82 3.10
CA VAL A 232 43.61 -13.59 2.38
C VAL A 232 42.93 -12.62 3.34
N LYS A 233 43.63 -11.53 3.65
CA LYS A 233 43.12 -10.48 4.54
C LYS A 233 42.44 -9.38 3.72
N ILE A 234 41.22 -9.06 4.06
CA ILE A 234 40.46 -7.92 3.51
C ILE A 234 40.44 -6.81 4.55
N LYS A 235 40.95 -5.64 4.17
CA LYS A 235 40.97 -4.44 5.03
C LYS A 235 39.67 -3.66 4.86
N LYS A 236 39.23 -2.98 5.91
CA LYS A 236 38.05 -2.08 5.84
C LYS A 236 38.21 -0.97 4.79
N SER A 237 39.45 -0.47 4.58
CA SER A 237 39.74 0.51 3.54
C SER A 237 39.49 0.01 2.12
N GLU A 238 39.73 -1.29 1.85
CA GLU A 238 39.47 -1.88 0.54
C GLU A 238 37.95 -2.00 0.29
N VAL A 239 37.21 -2.36 1.34
CA VAL A 239 35.73 -2.36 1.28
C VAL A 239 35.21 -0.95 1.01
N ALA A 240 35.78 0.08 1.68
CA ALA A 240 35.43 1.48 1.46
C ALA A 240 35.73 1.96 0.03
N SER A 241 36.90 1.59 -0.52
CA SER A 241 37.22 1.88 -1.93
C SER A 241 36.23 1.20 -2.89
N TYR A 242 35.96 -0.09 -2.69
CA TYR A 242 35.01 -0.81 -3.54
C TYR A 242 33.61 -0.15 -3.55
N ILE A 243 33.12 0.27 -2.38
CA ILE A 243 31.84 0.99 -2.26
C ILE A 243 31.88 2.29 -3.07
N LYS A 244 33.00 3.04 -2.97
CA LYS A 244 33.19 4.31 -3.69
C LYS A 244 33.27 4.10 -5.20
N ASP A 245 33.99 3.08 -5.66
CA ASP A 245 34.14 2.76 -7.08
C ASP A 245 32.86 2.23 -7.71
N ASN A 246 31.92 1.76 -6.86
CA ASN A 246 30.62 1.22 -7.26
C ASN A 246 29.45 1.97 -6.65
N GLU A 247 29.53 3.30 -6.49
CA GLU A 247 28.56 4.14 -5.77
C GLU A 247 27.10 3.85 -6.12
N SER A 248 26.79 3.68 -7.41
CA SER A 248 25.42 3.41 -7.88
C SER A 248 24.76 2.17 -7.25
N GLN A 249 25.58 1.21 -6.79
CA GLN A 249 25.12 -0.03 -6.17
C GLN A 249 25.00 0.07 -4.64
N PHE A 250 25.61 1.11 -4.05
CA PHE A 250 25.73 1.29 -2.61
C PHE A 250 25.09 2.58 -2.10
N LYS A 251 24.44 3.37 -2.95
CA LYS A 251 23.61 4.48 -2.50
C LYS A 251 22.40 3.94 -1.73
N VAL A 252 22.14 4.50 -0.57
CA VAL A 252 21.03 4.16 0.31
C VAL A 252 20.31 5.41 0.77
N ASP A 253 19.00 5.27 0.99
CA ASP A 253 18.19 6.31 1.63
C ASP A 253 18.44 6.32 3.14
N ALA A 254 18.05 7.42 3.79
CA ALA A 254 18.01 7.48 5.24
C ALA A 254 17.10 6.39 5.80
N ALA A 255 17.57 5.66 6.80
CA ALA A 255 16.83 4.58 7.43
C ALA A 255 17.06 4.55 8.94
N ARG A 256 16.11 3.99 9.67
CA ARG A 256 16.17 3.79 11.12
C ARG A 256 15.87 2.33 11.43
N ASP A 257 16.68 1.76 12.32
CA ASP A 257 16.39 0.46 12.90
C ASP A 257 15.96 0.66 14.35
N ILE A 258 14.85 0.06 14.73
CA ILE A 258 14.37 0.06 16.10
C ILE A 258 14.24 -1.37 16.61
N SER A 259 14.35 -1.52 17.93
CA SER A 259 13.90 -2.72 18.63
C SER A 259 12.81 -2.32 19.59
N TYR A 260 11.79 -3.15 19.76
CA TYR A 260 10.67 -2.82 20.62
C TYR A 260 10.14 -4.03 21.41
N VAL A 261 9.53 -3.76 22.56
CA VAL A 261 8.71 -4.70 23.34
C VAL A 261 7.28 -4.20 23.31
N LYS A 262 6.34 -5.12 22.99
CA LYS A 262 4.90 -4.86 23.02
C LYS A 262 4.27 -5.49 24.24
N PHE A 263 3.50 -4.72 25.00
CA PHE A 263 2.71 -5.11 26.15
C PHE A 263 1.24 -5.14 25.74
N ASP A 264 0.75 -6.29 25.31
CA ASP A 264 -0.67 -6.46 24.92
C ASP A 264 -1.55 -6.43 26.17
N ILE A 265 -2.46 -5.46 26.26
CA ILE A 265 -3.41 -5.32 27.36
C ILE A 265 -4.54 -6.33 27.13
N ARG A 266 -4.65 -7.32 28.01
CA ARG A 266 -5.67 -8.37 27.94
C ARG A 266 -6.31 -8.56 29.29
N ALA A 267 -7.61 -8.86 29.27
CA ALA A 267 -8.32 -9.22 30.48
C ALA A 267 -7.65 -10.41 31.17
N THR A 268 -7.44 -10.29 32.47
CA THR A 268 -6.92 -11.36 33.32
C THR A 268 -8.03 -12.34 33.70
N PRO A 269 -7.70 -13.54 34.27
CA PRO A 269 -8.71 -14.44 34.84
C PRO A 269 -9.54 -13.78 35.93
N GLU A 270 -8.98 -12.84 36.67
CA GLU A 270 -9.65 -12.05 37.72
C GLU A 270 -10.68 -11.10 37.06
N ASP A 271 -10.32 -10.42 36.00
CA ASP A 271 -11.25 -9.57 35.22
C ASP A 271 -12.40 -10.42 34.66
N GLU A 272 -12.09 -11.57 34.05
CA GLU A 272 -13.10 -12.50 33.54
C GLU A 272 -14.05 -12.98 34.63
N ALA A 273 -13.52 -13.30 35.83
CA ALA A 273 -14.33 -13.73 36.95
C ALA A 273 -15.23 -12.62 37.51
N ALA A 274 -14.72 -11.38 37.55
CA ALA A 274 -15.49 -10.21 37.97
C ALA A 274 -16.65 -9.92 36.99
N ILE A 275 -16.38 -9.91 35.69
CA ILE A 275 -17.40 -9.69 34.64
C ILE A 275 -18.43 -10.82 34.65
N LYS A 276 -18.00 -12.08 34.78
CA LYS A 276 -18.91 -13.23 34.91
C LYS A 276 -19.83 -13.08 36.08
N GLN A 277 -19.32 -12.63 37.24
CA GLN A 277 -20.09 -12.41 38.46
C GLN A 277 -21.09 -11.26 38.30
N GLU A 278 -20.69 -10.16 37.62
CA GLU A 278 -21.57 -9.04 37.28
C GLU A 278 -22.75 -9.53 36.43
N VAL A 279 -22.46 -10.27 35.37
CA VAL A 279 -23.51 -10.81 34.46
C VAL A 279 -24.43 -11.82 35.22
N ALA A 280 -23.87 -12.64 36.11
CA ALA A 280 -24.64 -13.58 36.88
C ALA A 280 -25.67 -12.89 37.80
N LYS A 281 -25.30 -11.74 38.38
CA LYS A 281 -26.22 -10.96 39.26
C LYS A 281 -27.45 -10.42 38.50
N LEU A 282 -27.37 -10.29 37.17
CA LEU A 282 -28.51 -9.83 36.38
C LEU A 282 -29.57 -10.88 36.14
N ILE A 283 -29.33 -12.15 36.49
CA ILE A 283 -30.27 -13.26 36.28
C ILE A 283 -31.49 -13.17 37.18
N GLU A 284 -31.25 -13.00 38.48
CA GLU A 284 -32.29 -12.96 39.50
C GLU A 284 -32.78 -11.54 39.78
N ASP A 285 -33.96 -11.40 40.37
CA ASP A 285 -34.54 -10.11 40.77
C ASP A 285 -33.62 -9.43 41.82
N SER A 286 -33.56 -8.13 41.76
CA SER A 286 -32.76 -7.31 42.64
C SER A 286 -33.58 -6.14 43.22
N LEU A 287 -33.03 -5.44 44.22
CA LEU A 287 -33.58 -4.19 44.72
C LEU A 287 -32.80 -3.02 44.16
N ASP A 288 -33.48 -1.95 43.76
CA ASP A 288 -32.84 -0.68 43.42
C ASP A 288 -32.39 0.08 44.70
N ARG A 289 -31.82 1.28 44.53
CA ARG A 289 -31.35 2.13 45.64
C ARG A 289 -32.47 2.57 46.60
N ASP A 290 -33.71 2.58 46.13
CA ASP A 290 -34.91 2.99 46.86
C ASP A 290 -35.68 1.78 47.42
N ASN A 291 -35.08 0.58 47.38
CA ASN A 291 -35.68 -0.71 47.79
C ASN A 291 -36.89 -1.17 46.98
N ASN A 292 -37.05 -0.66 45.75
CA ASN A 292 -38.05 -1.18 44.85
C ASN A 292 -37.52 -2.45 44.16
N SER A 293 -38.42 -3.41 43.91
CA SER A 293 -38.06 -4.62 43.15
C SER A 293 -37.77 -4.31 41.70
N ARG A 294 -36.59 -4.74 41.21
CA ARG A 294 -36.16 -4.66 39.85
C ARG A 294 -36.14 -6.08 39.27
N ALA A 295 -36.89 -6.30 38.19
CA ALA A 295 -36.94 -7.61 37.53
C ALA A 295 -35.57 -8.02 37.00
N GLY A 296 -35.17 -9.25 37.31
CA GLY A 296 -33.98 -9.88 36.74
C GLY A 296 -34.25 -10.41 35.33
N PHE A 297 -33.22 -10.92 34.66
CA PHE A 297 -33.36 -11.46 33.31
C PHE A 297 -34.30 -12.67 33.22
N LYS A 298 -34.43 -13.39 34.32
CA LYS A 298 -35.31 -14.54 34.46
C LYS A 298 -36.81 -14.16 34.48
N THR A 299 -37.13 -13.01 35.08
CA THR A 299 -38.53 -12.57 35.32
C THR A 299 -38.98 -11.52 34.32
N THR A 300 -38.08 -10.72 33.73
CA THR A 300 -38.43 -9.67 32.77
C THR A 300 -39.15 -10.22 31.52
N THR A 301 -40.08 -9.44 31.01
CA THR A 301 -40.74 -9.62 29.69
C THR A 301 -40.32 -8.52 28.70
N GLU A 302 -39.79 -7.42 29.21
CA GLU A 302 -39.37 -6.24 28.44
C GLU A 302 -37.86 -6.33 28.12
N TYR A 303 -37.51 -7.26 27.21
CA TYR A 303 -36.11 -7.60 26.92
C TYR A 303 -35.33 -6.44 26.38
N LYS A 304 -35.94 -5.58 25.53
CA LYS A 304 -35.21 -4.45 24.92
C LYS A 304 -34.82 -3.41 25.95
N GLU A 305 -35.73 -3.06 26.84
CA GLU A 305 -35.53 -2.16 27.95
C GLU A 305 -34.51 -2.74 28.91
N PHE A 306 -34.62 -4.00 29.29
CA PHE A 306 -33.67 -4.68 30.16
C PHE A 306 -32.24 -4.63 29.62
N LEU A 307 -32.05 -4.95 28.34
CA LEU A 307 -30.73 -4.90 27.69
C LEU A 307 -30.15 -3.46 27.71
N SER A 308 -30.98 -2.47 27.40
CA SER A 308 -30.57 -1.06 27.38
C SER A 308 -30.20 -0.54 28.77
N GLU A 309 -31.04 -0.81 29.77
CA GLU A 309 -30.84 -0.35 31.16
C GLU A 309 -29.62 -0.97 31.84
N ASN A 310 -29.31 -2.22 31.50
CA ASN A 310 -28.16 -2.93 32.05
C ASN A 310 -26.93 -2.83 31.14
N GLY A 311 -27.00 -2.04 30.05
CA GLY A 311 -25.87 -1.74 29.17
C GLY A 311 -25.34 -2.99 28.45
N SER A 312 -26.22 -3.74 27.80
CA SER A 312 -25.79 -4.87 26.95
C SER A 312 -24.96 -4.37 25.79
N ASP A 313 -23.82 -4.99 25.52
CA ASP A 313 -22.92 -4.65 24.43
C ASP A 313 -23.42 -5.14 23.05
N THR A 314 -24.53 -5.89 23.04
CA THR A 314 -25.19 -6.32 21.80
C THR A 314 -26.67 -5.97 21.81
N ASN A 315 -27.21 -5.66 20.65
CA ASN A 315 -28.63 -5.41 20.48
C ASN A 315 -29.48 -6.69 20.59
N LEU A 316 -30.74 -6.53 20.96
CA LEU A 316 -31.71 -7.63 20.98
C LEU A 316 -31.91 -8.20 19.57
N ASP A 317 -31.71 -9.51 19.43
CA ASP A 317 -31.97 -10.25 18.20
C ASP A 317 -32.92 -11.45 18.49
N LEU A 318 -34.17 -11.27 18.17
CA LEU A 318 -35.23 -12.30 18.32
C LEU A 318 -35.46 -13.12 17.03
N ASN A 319 -34.48 -13.19 16.15
CA ASN A 319 -34.55 -14.13 15.03
C ASN A 319 -34.36 -15.57 15.54
N PHE A 320 -35.05 -16.51 14.88
CA PHE A 320 -34.86 -17.91 15.20
C PHE A 320 -33.42 -18.36 15.01
N LYS A 321 -32.91 -19.07 16.00
CA LYS A 321 -31.58 -19.67 16.01
C LYS A 321 -31.71 -21.18 15.80
N TYR A 322 -30.86 -21.69 14.94
CA TYR A 322 -30.64 -23.12 14.76
C TYR A 322 -29.53 -23.61 15.67
N ASN A 323 -29.50 -24.89 16.03
CA ASN A 323 -28.49 -25.44 16.92
C ASN A 323 -27.05 -25.10 16.43
N ALA A 324 -26.79 -25.23 15.13
CA ALA A 324 -25.51 -24.92 14.53
C ALA A 324 -25.12 -23.43 14.59
N SER A 325 -26.04 -22.51 14.86
CA SER A 325 -25.81 -21.05 14.94
C SER A 325 -25.57 -20.55 16.37
N VAL A 326 -25.69 -21.42 17.36
CA VAL A 326 -25.39 -21.12 18.78
C VAL A 326 -24.05 -21.70 19.15
N ASN A 327 -23.35 -21.08 20.10
CA ASN A 327 -22.08 -21.61 20.60
C ASN A 327 -22.20 -23.08 20.99
N GLN A 328 -21.44 -23.96 20.34
CA GLN A 328 -21.56 -25.40 20.48
C GLN A 328 -21.25 -25.93 21.87
N ALA A 329 -20.52 -25.18 22.70
CA ALA A 329 -20.26 -25.53 24.09
C ALA A 329 -21.54 -25.54 24.96
N VAL A 330 -22.56 -24.75 24.59
CA VAL A 330 -23.82 -24.59 25.34
C VAL A 330 -25.06 -24.92 24.49
N ALA A 331 -24.91 -25.12 23.20
CA ALA A 331 -26.03 -25.35 22.29
C ALA A 331 -26.92 -26.52 22.71
N ASN A 332 -26.35 -27.66 23.08
CA ASN A 332 -27.07 -28.84 23.50
C ASN A 332 -27.90 -28.58 24.77
N GLU A 333 -27.37 -27.82 25.73
CA GLU A 333 -28.06 -27.47 26.94
C GLU A 333 -29.24 -26.50 26.66
N ILE A 334 -28.98 -25.44 25.86
CA ILE A 334 -30.00 -24.46 25.47
C ILE A 334 -31.12 -25.14 24.65
N PHE A 335 -30.79 -26.01 23.72
CA PHE A 335 -31.81 -26.70 22.88
C PHE A 335 -32.56 -27.83 23.59
N ALA A 336 -32.10 -28.25 24.78
CA ALA A 336 -32.85 -29.15 25.65
C ALA A 336 -33.82 -28.40 26.59
N GLY A 337 -33.71 -27.08 26.67
CA GLY A 337 -34.55 -26.23 27.51
C GLY A 337 -35.94 -25.95 26.93
N LYS A 338 -36.77 -25.28 27.73
CA LYS A 338 -38.13 -24.85 27.40
C LYS A 338 -38.24 -23.33 27.47
N GLU A 339 -39.32 -22.79 26.94
CA GLU A 339 -39.66 -21.37 27.03
C GLU A 339 -39.58 -20.87 28.48
N GLY A 340 -38.93 -19.74 28.71
CA GLY A 340 -38.65 -19.14 29.99
C GLY A 340 -37.34 -19.55 30.66
N ASP A 341 -36.70 -20.64 30.24
CA ASP A 341 -35.42 -21.07 30.79
C ASP A 341 -34.27 -20.08 30.44
N VAL A 342 -33.40 -19.85 31.42
CA VAL A 342 -32.25 -18.95 31.31
C VAL A 342 -30.95 -19.74 31.44
N PHE A 343 -30.02 -19.50 30.55
CA PHE A 343 -28.74 -20.16 30.44
C PHE A 343 -27.56 -19.18 30.58
N GLY A 344 -26.52 -19.58 31.26
CA GLY A 344 -25.31 -18.77 31.44
C GLY A 344 -25.06 -18.34 32.88
N PRO A 345 -24.05 -17.47 33.11
CA PRO A 345 -23.18 -16.84 32.12
C PRO A 345 -22.22 -17.81 31.42
N TYR A 346 -22.21 -17.81 30.11
CA TYR A 346 -21.29 -18.57 29.27
C TYR A 346 -20.41 -17.64 28.42
N LYS A 347 -19.19 -18.09 28.12
CA LYS A 347 -18.24 -17.33 27.29
C LYS A 347 -18.47 -17.64 25.82
N ASP A 348 -18.64 -16.59 25.01
CA ASP A 348 -18.82 -16.71 23.57
C ASP A 348 -18.30 -15.47 22.84
N GLN A 349 -17.33 -15.67 21.90
CA GLN A 349 -16.75 -14.65 21.04
C GLN A 349 -16.26 -13.38 21.78
N GLY A 350 -15.62 -13.56 22.94
CA GLY A 350 -15.09 -12.44 23.74
C GLY A 350 -16.12 -11.76 24.63
N PHE A 351 -17.30 -12.35 24.81
CA PHE A 351 -18.36 -11.86 25.71
C PHE A 351 -18.73 -12.92 26.75
N PHE A 352 -19.18 -12.48 27.91
CA PHE A 352 -20.04 -13.29 28.77
C PHE A 352 -21.49 -13.01 28.40
N LYS A 353 -22.26 -14.08 28.20
CA LYS A 353 -23.66 -14.03 27.76
C LYS A 353 -24.60 -14.78 28.71
N ILE A 354 -25.78 -14.23 28.88
CA ILE A 354 -26.95 -14.95 29.44
C ILE A 354 -28.05 -14.94 28.38
N SER A 355 -28.66 -16.08 28.15
CA SER A 355 -29.71 -16.23 27.14
C SER A 355 -30.97 -16.83 27.74
N LYS A 356 -32.16 -16.26 27.42
CA LYS A 356 -33.45 -16.74 27.80
C LYS A 356 -34.23 -17.23 26.57
N ILE A 357 -34.76 -18.43 26.64
CA ILE A 357 -35.65 -18.94 25.58
C ILE A 357 -36.96 -18.19 25.64
N THR A 358 -37.28 -17.46 24.56
CA THR A 358 -38.53 -16.70 24.46
C THR A 358 -39.58 -17.40 23.60
N GLU A 359 -39.18 -18.31 22.71
CA GLU A 359 -40.06 -19.11 21.86
C GLU A 359 -39.33 -20.38 21.40
N VAL A 360 -40.06 -21.50 21.37
CA VAL A 360 -39.63 -22.79 20.81
C VAL A 360 -40.50 -23.13 19.62
N ALA A 361 -39.91 -23.36 18.45
CA ALA A 361 -40.64 -23.74 17.25
C ALA A 361 -39.93 -24.89 16.50
N LYS A 362 -40.63 -25.43 15.51
CA LYS A 362 -40.06 -26.39 14.55
C LYS A 362 -40.07 -25.75 13.17
N MET A 363 -38.89 -25.64 12.56
CA MET A 363 -38.73 -25.06 11.22
C MET A 363 -37.79 -25.89 10.35
N PRO A 364 -37.97 -25.87 9.01
CA PRO A 364 -37.01 -26.47 8.10
C PRO A 364 -35.67 -25.72 8.15
N ASP A 365 -34.54 -26.38 7.84
CA ASP A 365 -33.25 -25.69 7.68
C ASP A 365 -33.11 -25.01 6.31
N SER A 366 -33.86 -25.53 5.34
CA SER A 366 -33.86 -25.03 3.97
C SER A 366 -35.25 -25.07 3.38
N VAL A 367 -35.58 -24.03 2.64
CA VAL A 367 -36.85 -23.88 1.90
C VAL A 367 -36.52 -23.69 0.43
N LYS A 368 -37.29 -24.34 -0.43
CA LYS A 368 -37.41 -24.02 -1.85
C LYS A 368 -38.66 -23.21 -2.07
N ALA A 369 -38.56 -22.05 -2.71
CA ALA A 369 -39.69 -21.19 -2.97
C ALA A 369 -39.62 -20.53 -4.35
N SER A 370 -40.74 -20.15 -4.87
CA SER A 370 -40.87 -19.31 -6.05
C SER A 370 -41.56 -18.00 -5.70
N HIS A 371 -41.22 -16.90 -6.40
CA HIS A 371 -41.86 -15.61 -6.16
C HIS A 371 -42.15 -14.81 -7.44
N ILE A 372 -43.09 -13.86 -7.31
CA ILE A 372 -43.38 -12.81 -8.28
C ILE A 372 -43.23 -11.48 -7.56
N LEU A 373 -42.26 -10.66 -7.95
CA LEU A 373 -42.01 -9.36 -7.33
C LEU A 373 -42.72 -8.25 -8.08
N ILE A 374 -43.56 -7.52 -7.37
CA ILE A 374 -44.34 -6.38 -7.86
C ILE A 374 -43.87 -5.12 -7.15
N PRO A 375 -43.05 -4.29 -7.79
CA PRO A 375 -42.55 -3.05 -7.21
C PRO A 375 -43.62 -1.94 -7.27
N PHE A 376 -43.46 -0.92 -6.43
CA PHE A 376 -44.25 0.32 -6.43
C PHE A 376 -43.34 1.54 -6.32
N VAL A 377 -43.82 2.70 -6.64
CA VAL A 377 -43.06 3.96 -6.55
C VAL A 377 -42.48 4.13 -5.14
N GLY A 378 -41.17 4.25 -5.04
CA GLY A 378 -40.41 4.36 -3.78
C GLY A 378 -39.96 3.02 -3.18
N SER A 379 -40.30 1.88 -3.78
CA SER A 379 -39.68 0.59 -3.39
C SER A 379 -38.29 0.45 -3.98
N GLN A 380 -37.41 -0.35 -3.33
CA GLN A 380 -36.00 -0.52 -3.75
C GLN A 380 -35.84 -1.17 -5.14
N SER A 381 -36.86 -1.89 -5.62
CA SER A 381 -36.85 -2.48 -6.98
C SER A 381 -37.65 -1.66 -7.99
N ALA A 382 -38.02 -0.43 -7.65
CA ALA A 382 -38.70 0.46 -8.59
C ALA A 382 -37.69 1.00 -9.62
N THR A 383 -37.97 0.72 -10.89
CA THR A 383 -37.27 1.35 -12.03
C THR A 383 -38.04 2.61 -12.46
N PRO A 384 -37.46 3.54 -13.24
CA PRO A 384 -38.13 4.78 -13.63
C PRO A 384 -39.46 4.62 -14.35
N ASP A 385 -39.72 3.45 -14.95
CA ASP A 385 -40.95 3.09 -15.61
C ASP A 385 -42.05 2.57 -14.65
N VAL A 386 -41.72 2.37 -13.37
CA VAL A 386 -42.69 1.96 -12.35
C VAL A 386 -43.50 3.17 -11.88
N THR A 387 -44.74 3.29 -12.34
CA THR A 387 -45.65 4.40 -11.99
C THR A 387 -46.72 4.01 -10.97
N ARG A 388 -46.89 2.72 -10.69
CA ARG A 388 -47.96 2.21 -9.79
C ARG A 388 -47.71 2.60 -8.33
N THR A 389 -48.80 2.94 -7.65
CA THR A 389 -48.80 3.20 -6.21
C THR A 389 -48.62 1.91 -5.41
N LYS A 390 -48.38 2.03 -4.11
CA LYS A 390 -48.31 0.89 -3.18
C LYS A 390 -49.59 0.08 -3.17
N GLU A 391 -50.76 0.76 -3.17
CA GLU A 391 -52.08 0.15 -3.17
C GLU A 391 -52.37 -0.60 -4.48
N GLU A 392 -51.99 -0.03 -5.60
CA GLU A 392 -52.12 -0.68 -6.91
C GLU A 392 -51.25 -1.92 -7.03
N ALA A 393 -50.00 -1.85 -6.54
CA ALA A 393 -49.11 -3.01 -6.50
C ALA A 393 -49.67 -4.13 -5.62
N LYS A 394 -50.24 -3.77 -4.45
CA LYS A 394 -50.91 -4.74 -3.58
C LYS A 394 -52.11 -5.40 -4.26
N LYS A 395 -52.99 -4.61 -4.89
CA LYS A 395 -54.14 -5.13 -5.64
C LYS A 395 -53.71 -6.08 -6.75
N LEU A 396 -52.64 -5.74 -7.48
CA LEU A 396 -52.10 -6.63 -8.51
C LEU A 396 -51.56 -7.92 -7.91
N ALA A 397 -50.77 -7.85 -6.84
CA ALA A 397 -50.24 -9.02 -6.15
C ALA A 397 -51.37 -9.94 -5.62
N ASP A 398 -52.40 -9.36 -5.01
CA ASP A 398 -53.58 -10.10 -4.52
C ASP A 398 -54.39 -10.75 -5.67
N SER A 399 -54.50 -10.07 -6.82
CA SER A 399 -55.09 -10.60 -8.04
C SER A 399 -54.32 -11.81 -8.56
N LEU A 400 -52.99 -11.67 -8.68
CA LEU A 400 -52.09 -12.76 -9.10
C LEU A 400 -52.19 -13.95 -8.12
N LEU A 401 -52.20 -13.69 -6.80
CA LEU A 401 -52.41 -14.71 -5.79
C LEU A 401 -53.70 -15.46 -6.01
N THR A 402 -54.79 -14.76 -6.34
CA THR A 402 -56.09 -15.37 -6.61
C THR A 402 -56.05 -16.32 -7.82
N VAL A 403 -55.35 -15.92 -8.88
CA VAL A 403 -55.13 -16.75 -10.07
C VAL A 403 -54.36 -18.02 -9.75
N VAL A 404 -53.21 -17.87 -9.03
CA VAL A 404 -52.34 -19.03 -8.71
C VAL A 404 -52.98 -19.97 -7.70
N LYS A 405 -53.84 -19.48 -6.79
CA LYS A 405 -54.66 -20.34 -5.90
C LYS A 405 -55.65 -21.20 -6.65
N ARG A 406 -56.19 -20.72 -7.76
CA ARG A 406 -57.11 -21.49 -8.62
C ARG A 406 -56.38 -22.44 -9.57
N ARG A 407 -55.22 -22.04 -10.07
CA ARG A 407 -54.38 -22.79 -11.02
C ARG A 407 -52.92 -22.57 -10.74
N SER A 408 -52.33 -23.39 -9.88
CA SER A 408 -50.93 -23.29 -9.47
C SER A 408 -49.96 -23.44 -10.65
N SER A 409 -50.31 -24.19 -11.69
CA SER A 409 -49.52 -24.33 -12.93
C SER A 409 -49.27 -23.02 -13.67
N LYS A 410 -50.02 -21.95 -13.40
CA LYS A 410 -49.85 -20.63 -13.99
C LYS A 410 -48.79 -19.80 -13.29
N PHE A 411 -48.23 -20.22 -12.16
CA PHE A 411 -47.29 -19.44 -11.40
C PHE A 411 -46.05 -19.04 -12.24
N ALA A 412 -45.45 -20.00 -12.91
CA ALA A 412 -44.25 -19.78 -13.72
C ALA A 412 -44.49 -18.81 -14.90
N ASP A 413 -45.67 -18.91 -15.54
CA ASP A 413 -46.05 -18.00 -16.63
C ASP A 413 -46.21 -16.57 -16.11
N LEU A 414 -46.95 -16.41 -15.01
CA LEU A 414 -47.16 -15.10 -14.37
C LEU A 414 -45.87 -14.50 -13.80
N ALA A 415 -44.94 -15.32 -13.32
CA ALA A 415 -43.65 -14.84 -12.87
C ALA A 415 -42.81 -14.27 -14.04
N LYS A 416 -42.83 -14.93 -15.21
CA LYS A 416 -42.17 -14.44 -16.43
C LYS A 416 -42.77 -13.13 -16.93
N GLU A 417 -44.09 -12.96 -16.79
CA GLU A 417 -44.80 -11.80 -17.30
C GLU A 417 -44.76 -10.62 -16.34
N PHE A 418 -44.98 -10.83 -15.04
CA PHE A 418 -45.20 -9.75 -14.08
C PHE A 418 -44.02 -9.47 -13.13
N SER A 419 -43.09 -10.43 -12.95
CA SER A 419 -42.02 -10.23 -11.97
C SER A 419 -41.00 -9.20 -12.43
N SER A 420 -40.72 -8.24 -11.56
CA SER A 420 -39.58 -7.30 -11.78
C SER A 420 -38.22 -7.92 -11.43
N ASP A 421 -38.17 -9.01 -10.68
CA ASP A 421 -36.96 -9.81 -10.52
C ASP A 421 -36.71 -10.61 -11.80
N LYS A 422 -35.92 -10.06 -12.70
CA LYS A 422 -35.59 -10.68 -13.99
C LYS A 422 -34.77 -11.97 -13.83
N GLY A 423 -34.03 -12.11 -12.74
CA GLY A 423 -33.18 -13.27 -12.47
C GLY A 423 -34.00 -14.55 -12.23
N SER A 424 -34.95 -14.50 -11.29
CA SER A 424 -35.84 -15.61 -11.00
C SER A 424 -37.06 -15.63 -11.94
N GLY A 425 -37.58 -14.48 -12.36
CA GLY A 425 -38.72 -14.34 -13.25
C GLY A 425 -38.54 -15.13 -14.55
N ALA A 426 -37.39 -15.04 -15.21
CA ALA A 426 -37.05 -15.83 -16.41
C ALA A 426 -37.12 -17.35 -16.18
N LYS A 427 -36.91 -17.80 -14.94
CA LYS A 427 -36.98 -19.19 -14.49
C LYS A 427 -38.34 -19.56 -13.87
N GLY A 428 -39.38 -18.76 -14.12
CA GLY A 428 -40.70 -18.98 -13.57
C GLY A 428 -40.84 -18.58 -12.09
N GLY A 429 -39.96 -17.73 -11.60
CA GLY A 429 -39.94 -17.26 -10.22
C GLY A 429 -39.12 -18.12 -9.26
N ASP A 430 -38.51 -19.22 -9.72
CA ASP A 430 -37.77 -20.18 -8.87
C ASP A 430 -36.53 -19.54 -8.26
N LEU A 431 -36.45 -19.55 -6.93
CA LEU A 431 -35.36 -19.03 -6.12
C LEU A 431 -34.37 -20.13 -5.69
N ASP A 432 -34.65 -21.39 -6.08
CA ASP A 432 -33.93 -22.57 -5.62
C ASP A 432 -33.97 -22.73 -4.08
N TRP A 433 -33.08 -23.57 -3.53
CA TRP A 433 -32.99 -23.82 -2.10
C TRP A 433 -32.22 -22.69 -1.39
N PHE A 434 -32.77 -22.19 -0.28
CA PHE A 434 -32.12 -21.21 0.56
C PHE A 434 -32.33 -21.50 2.05
N ASN A 435 -31.38 -21.05 2.88
CA ASN A 435 -31.44 -21.13 4.32
C ASN A 435 -32.09 -19.89 4.94
N TYR A 436 -32.40 -19.96 6.25
CA TYR A 436 -33.12 -18.94 7.01
C TYR A 436 -32.60 -17.51 6.88
N ASN A 437 -31.27 -17.34 6.81
CA ASN A 437 -30.64 -16.00 6.85
C ASN A 437 -30.46 -15.33 5.48
N ARG A 438 -30.92 -15.95 4.39
CA ARG A 438 -30.69 -15.46 3.03
C ARG A 438 -31.70 -14.42 2.54
N MET A 439 -32.91 -14.43 3.07
CA MET A 439 -33.98 -13.58 2.59
C MET A 439 -34.35 -12.48 3.58
N THR A 440 -35.03 -11.42 3.09
CA THR A 440 -35.51 -10.35 3.96
C THR A 440 -36.49 -10.89 5.02
N PRO A 441 -36.56 -10.26 6.20
CA PRO A 441 -37.34 -10.81 7.33
C PRO A 441 -38.74 -11.23 6.97
N ALA A 442 -39.56 -10.38 6.37
CA ALA A 442 -40.95 -10.70 6.06
C ALA A 442 -41.07 -11.87 5.06
N PHE A 443 -40.22 -11.93 4.04
CA PHE A 443 -40.19 -13.03 3.06
C PHE A 443 -39.72 -14.34 3.72
N ARG A 444 -38.65 -14.25 4.48
CA ARG A 444 -38.08 -15.36 5.26
C ARG A 444 -39.11 -15.95 6.22
N ASP A 445 -39.73 -15.10 7.04
CA ASP A 445 -40.68 -15.53 8.07
C ASP A 445 -41.89 -16.20 7.44
N TYR A 446 -42.36 -15.69 6.32
CA TYR A 446 -43.44 -16.36 5.58
C TYR A 446 -43.01 -17.74 5.08
N THR A 447 -41.87 -17.85 4.42
CA THR A 447 -41.44 -19.09 3.76
C THR A 447 -41.09 -20.20 4.76
N PHE A 448 -40.44 -19.85 5.88
CA PHE A 448 -40.02 -20.81 6.91
C PHE A 448 -41.16 -21.21 7.90
N SER A 449 -42.17 -20.35 8.07
CA SER A 449 -43.30 -20.65 8.95
C SER A 449 -44.46 -21.39 8.25
N ASN A 450 -44.39 -21.50 6.93
CA ASN A 450 -45.46 -22.12 6.15
C ASN A 450 -45.01 -23.45 5.53
N LYS A 451 -45.97 -24.37 5.37
CA LYS A 451 -45.73 -25.68 4.80
C LYS A 451 -45.63 -25.65 3.27
N LYS A 452 -45.05 -26.67 2.70
CA LYS A 452 -45.04 -26.94 1.26
C LYS A 452 -46.45 -26.75 0.65
N GLY A 453 -46.53 -26.04 -0.46
CA GLY A 453 -47.75 -25.71 -1.18
C GLY A 453 -48.48 -24.46 -0.69
N SER A 454 -47.97 -23.78 0.34
CA SER A 454 -48.55 -22.50 0.82
C SER A 454 -48.29 -21.38 -0.19
N LEU A 455 -49.31 -20.56 -0.41
CA LEU A 455 -49.33 -19.41 -1.31
C LEU A 455 -49.75 -18.14 -0.57
N GLY A 456 -49.01 -17.05 -0.68
CA GLY A 456 -49.31 -15.79 0.00
C GLY A 456 -48.70 -14.57 -0.65
N VAL A 457 -49.10 -13.40 -0.14
CA VAL A 457 -48.51 -12.10 -0.50
C VAL A 457 -47.83 -11.52 0.72
N VAL A 458 -46.57 -11.09 0.53
CA VAL A 458 -45.75 -10.48 1.57
C VAL A 458 -45.18 -9.15 1.06
N GLU A 459 -45.22 -8.15 1.91
CA GLU A 459 -44.55 -6.85 1.65
C GLU A 459 -43.11 -6.87 2.14
N THR A 460 -42.20 -6.36 1.32
CA THR A 460 -40.78 -6.12 1.69
C THR A 460 -40.36 -4.72 1.20
N PRO A 461 -39.19 -4.22 1.56
CA PRO A 461 -38.65 -2.98 0.98
C PRO A 461 -38.53 -2.98 -0.55
N PHE A 462 -38.50 -4.15 -1.18
CA PHE A 462 -38.41 -4.29 -2.64
C PHE A 462 -39.76 -4.19 -3.36
N GLY A 463 -40.87 -4.40 -2.65
CA GLY A 463 -42.23 -4.43 -3.19
C GLY A 463 -43.06 -5.55 -2.59
N TYR A 464 -44.18 -5.88 -3.25
CA TYR A 464 -45.01 -7.02 -2.87
C TYR A 464 -44.53 -8.28 -3.58
N HIS A 465 -44.41 -9.37 -2.82
CA HIS A 465 -44.06 -10.69 -3.33
C HIS A 465 -45.24 -11.62 -3.26
N VAL A 466 -45.66 -12.18 -4.40
CA VAL A 466 -46.52 -13.38 -4.40
C VAL A 466 -45.59 -14.56 -4.25
N ILE A 467 -45.75 -15.35 -3.20
CA ILE A 467 -44.81 -16.42 -2.81
C ILE A 467 -45.50 -17.78 -2.90
N SER A 468 -44.77 -18.75 -3.45
CA SER A 468 -45.07 -20.18 -3.35
C SER A 468 -43.99 -20.88 -2.54
N VAL A 469 -44.36 -21.62 -1.49
CA VAL A 469 -43.45 -22.51 -0.79
C VAL A 469 -43.47 -23.85 -1.52
N ASP A 470 -42.44 -24.12 -2.31
CA ASP A 470 -42.40 -25.27 -3.22
C ASP A 470 -41.96 -26.56 -2.54
N ASP A 471 -40.99 -26.44 -1.60
CA ASP A 471 -40.53 -27.58 -0.78
C ASP A 471 -39.81 -27.14 0.48
N THR A 472 -39.67 -28.05 1.46
CA THR A 472 -38.95 -27.81 2.73
C THR A 472 -38.13 -29.04 3.11
N LYS A 473 -36.97 -28.84 3.77
CA LYS A 473 -36.09 -29.92 4.21
C LYS A 473 -35.72 -29.80 5.69
N ASN A 474 -35.49 -30.95 6.30
CA ASN A 474 -34.85 -31.09 7.62
C ASN A 474 -35.51 -30.25 8.71
N ASN A 475 -36.78 -30.53 9.00
CA ASN A 475 -37.44 -29.88 10.11
C ASN A 475 -36.75 -30.18 11.44
N GLN A 476 -36.36 -29.14 12.15
CA GLN A 476 -35.66 -29.23 13.42
C GLN A 476 -36.20 -28.20 14.42
N THR A 477 -35.85 -28.37 15.68
CA THR A 477 -36.13 -27.38 16.72
C THR A 477 -35.32 -26.12 16.48
N VAL A 478 -35.96 -24.97 16.56
CA VAL A 478 -35.40 -23.66 16.51
C VAL A 478 -35.85 -22.83 17.71
N LEU A 479 -35.03 -21.90 18.16
CA LEU A 479 -35.32 -21.10 19.35
C LEU A 479 -35.20 -19.61 19.03
N LYS A 480 -36.09 -18.79 19.60
CA LYS A 480 -35.82 -17.38 19.78
C LYS A 480 -35.16 -17.18 21.13
N LEU A 481 -34.04 -16.45 21.15
CA LEU A 481 -33.27 -16.18 22.35
C LEU A 481 -33.21 -14.67 22.58
N ALA A 482 -33.65 -14.20 23.73
CA ALA A 482 -33.23 -12.92 24.23
C ALA A 482 -31.85 -13.13 24.85
N THR A 483 -30.83 -12.37 24.42
CA THR A 483 -29.48 -12.55 24.91
C THR A 483 -28.92 -11.22 25.38
N PHE A 484 -28.50 -11.16 26.64
CA PHE A 484 -27.66 -10.09 27.17
C PHE A 484 -26.19 -10.47 26.99
N SER A 485 -25.36 -9.52 26.63
CA SER A 485 -23.93 -9.73 26.39
C SER A 485 -23.08 -8.65 27.06
N ARG A 486 -22.02 -9.06 27.74
CA ARG A 486 -21.00 -8.16 28.31
C ARG A 486 -19.64 -8.52 27.75
N GLN A 487 -18.98 -7.55 27.12
CA GLN A 487 -17.64 -7.74 26.54
C GLN A 487 -16.62 -8.01 27.65
N ILE A 488 -15.72 -8.94 27.38
CA ILE A 488 -14.60 -9.25 28.29
C ILE A 488 -13.50 -8.24 27.97
N VAL A 489 -13.39 -7.23 28.84
CA VAL A 489 -12.38 -6.16 28.76
C VAL A 489 -11.48 -6.18 29.98
N PRO A 490 -10.23 -5.73 29.90
CA PRO A 490 -9.37 -5.55 31.06
C PRO A 490 -9.95 -4.47 31.98
N SER A 491 -9.75 -4.64 33.30
CA SER A 491 -10.09 -3.62 34.30
C SER A 491 -9.05 -2.50 34.32
N GLU A 492 -9.39 -1.34 34.87
CA GLU A 492 -8.43 -0.25 35.11
C GLU A 492 -7.20 -0.73 35.91
N ALA A 493 -7.38 -1.66 36.85
CA ALA A 493 -6.28 -2.24 37.62
C ALA A 493 -5.33 -3.04 36.68
N THR A 494 -5.88 -3.80 35.78
CA THR A 494 -5.12 -4.55 34.75
C THR A 494 -4.40 -3.61 33.80
N GLU A 495 -5.09 -2.58 33.28
CA GLU A 495 -4.47 -1.57 32.41
C GLU A 495 -3.31 -0.85 33.13
N ASN A 496 -3.50 -0.45 34.37
CA ASN A 496 -2.46 0.17 35.19
C ASN A 496 -1.27 -0.75 35.46
N ASP A 497 -1.48 -2.05 35.63
CA ASP A 497 -0.40 -3.03 35.78
C ASP A 497 0.45 -3.12 34.52
N PHE A 498 -0.18 -3.22 33.33
CA PHE A 498 0.54 -3.19 32.05
C PHE A 498 1.24 -1.86 31.80
N PHE A 499 0.62 -0.74 32.15
CA PHE A 499 1.25 0.57 32.09
C PHE A 499 2.52 0.63 32.94
N GLN A 500 2.44 0.19 34.23
CA GLN A 500 3.58 0.17 35.12
C GLN A 500 4.70 -0.75 34.61
N LYS A 501 4.38 -1.92 34.09
CA LYS A 501 5.35 -2.83 33.46
C LYS A 501 6.06 -2.17 32.26
N ALA A 502 5.33 -1.47 31.40
CA ALA A 502 5.90 -0.74 30.27
C ALA A 502 6.80 0.41 30.73
N GLU A 503 6.40 1.18 31.74
CA GLU A 503 7.21 2.26 32.34
C GLU A 503 8.49 1.73 33.01
N GLN A 504 8.38 0.66 33.77
CA GLN A 504 9.54 0.04 34.42
C GLN A 504 10.53 -0.47 33.38
N PHE A 505 10.03 -1.08 32.32
CA PHE A 505 10.88 -1.53 31.23
C PHE A 505 11.52 -0.35 30.46
N ALA A 506 10.79 0.73 30.19
CA ALA A 506 11.33 1.94 29.57
C ALA A 506 12.44 2.57 30.44
N LEU A 507 12.23 2.63 31.76
CA LEU A 507 13.25 3.10 32.71
C LEU A 507 14.47 2.16 32.77
N ALA A 508 14.28 0.85 32.64
CA ALA A 508 15.38 -0.10 32.60
C ALA A 508 16.19 0.01 31.31
N VAL A 509 15.51 0.23 30.17
CA VAL A 509 16.13 0.50 28.86
C VAL A 509 17.08 1.70 28.92
N SER A 510 16.76 2.75 29.68
CA SER A 510 17.62 3.94 29.83
C SER A 510 18.98 3.65 30.48
N LYS A 511 19.13 2.50 31.15
CA LYS A 511 20.31 2.15 31.95
C LYS A 511 21.23 1.13 31.29
N THR A 512 20.88 0.59 30.13
CA THR A 512 21.65 -0.44 29.43
C THR A 512 21.66 -0.23 27.92
N THR A 513 22.65 -0.81 27.26
CA THR A 513 22.69 -0.93 25.78
C THR A 513 22.42 -2.38 25.32
N ASP A 514 22.34 -3.33 26.27
CA ASP A 514 22.00 -4.73 25.97
C ASP A 514 20.49 -4.96 26.21
N TYR A 515 19.70 -4.49 25.28
CA TYR A 515 18.24 -4.61 25.29
C TYR A 515 17.75 -6.05 25.17
N SER A 516 18.55 -6.93 24.54
CA SER A 516 18.22 -8.34 24.36
C SER A 516 18.25 -9.09 25.69
N THR A 517 19.31 -8.92 26.48
CA THR A 517 19.42 -9.52 27.82
C THR A 517 18.36 -8.94 28.75
N LEU A 518 18.17 -7.61 28.75
CA LEU A 518 17.15 -6.97 29.57
C LEU A 518 15.75 -7.52 29.28
N ALA A 519 15.37 -7.69 28.02
CA ALA A 519 14.06 -8.22 27.66
C ALA A 519 13.91 -9.68 28.12
N LYS A 520 14.95 -10.52 27.95
CA LYS A 520 14.94 -11.94 28.37
C LYS A 520 14.81 -12.10 29.89
N GLU A 521 15.54 -11.30 30.67
CA GLU A 521 15.49 -11.33 32.12
C GLU A 521 14.09 -10.99 32.66
N ASN A 522 13.34 -10.16 31.93
CA ASN A 522 11.97 -9.77 32.24
C ASN A 522 10.92 -10.65 31.55
N ASN A 523 11.31 -11.69 30.82
CA ASN A 523 10.43 -12.55 30.02
C ASN A 523 9.63 -11.78 28.93
N TYR A 524 10.20 -10.72 28.40
CA TYR A 524 9.60 -9.94 27.32
C TYR A 524 10.19 -10.33 25.96
N ASN A 525 9.37 -10.19 24.91
CA ASN A 525 9.76 -10.48 23.54
C ASN A 525 10.24 -9.20 22.83
N LEU A 526 11.56 -9.05 22.72
CA LEU A 526 12.16 -7.96 21.95
C LEU A 526 12.08 -8.27 20.44
N ARG A 527 11.46 -7.40 19.67
CA ARG A 527 11.29 -7.53 18.21
C ARG A 527 12.03 -6.41 17.48
N PRO A 528 12.80 -6.73 16.44
CA PRO A 528 13.43 -5.71 15.59
C PRO A 528 12.44 -5.25 14.49
N ALA A 529 12.54 -3.97 14.13
CA ALA A 529 12.02 -3.41 12.90
C ALA A 529 13.16 -2.65 12.22
N VAL A 530 13.67 -3.20 11.12
CA VAL A 530 14.90 -2.79 10.46
C VAL A 530 14.60 -2.09 9.15
N GLY A 531 15.35 -1.05 8.83
CA GLY A 531 15.27 -0.35 7.55
C GLY A 531 14.04 0.52 7.38
N LEU A 532 13.43 1.00 8.49
CA LEU A 532 12.31 1.93 8.42
C LEU A 532 12.74 3.18 7.67
N LYS A 533 11.94 3.58 6.70
CA LYS A 533 12.11 4.83 5.93
C LYS A 533 11.26 5.92 6.51
N VAL A 534 11.62 7.17 6.24
CA VAL A 534 10.95 8.34 6.81
C VAL A 534 9.46 8.44 6.46
N LEU A 535 9.06 7.95 5.30
CA LEU A 535 7.67 7.95 4.82
C LEU A 535 6.92 6.63 5.07
N ASP A 536 7.53 5.69 5.79
CA ASP A 536 6.84 4.47 6.20
C ASP A 536 5.80 4.79 7.28
N GLU A 537 4.70 4.08 7.29
CA GLU A 537 3.72 4.09 8.38
C GLU A 537 3.61 2.71 9.04
N ASN A 538 4.00 1.66 8.32
CA ASN A 538 3.94 0.30 8.82
C ASN A 538 5.21 -0.06 9.59
N VAL A 539 5.06 -0.43 10.84
CA VAL A 539 6.13 -1.00 11.66
C VAL A 539 5.90 -2.51 11.74
N PRO A 540 6.85 -3.35 11.27
CA PRO A 540 6.72 -4.79 11.31
C PRO A 540 6.28 -5.31 12.67
N GLY A 541 5.15 -6.05 12.71
CA GLY A 541 4.56 -6.61 13.93
C GLY A 541 3.70 -5.67 14.77
N LEU A 542 3.59 -4.38 14.40
CA LEU A 542 2.72 -3.39 15.03
C LEU A 542 1.64 -2.84 14.09
N GLY A 543 1.78 -3.03 12.78
CA GLY A 543 0.89 -2.43 11.79
C GLY A 543 1.18 -0.93 11.55
N ASN A 544 0.16 -0.18 11.17
CA ASN A 544 0.28 1.25 10.87
C ASN A 544 0.51 2.05 12.14
N GLN A 545 1.77 2.41 12.39
CA GLN A 545 2.22 3.16 13.58
C GLN A 545 3.13 4.32 13.16
N ARG A 546 2.58 5.23 12.38
CA ARG A 546 3.29 6.42 11.88
C ARG A 546 3.99 7.21 12.99
N GLN A 547 3.41 7.30 14.18
CA GLN A 547 3.98 7.98 15.34
C GLN A 547 5.35 7.41 15.77
N ILE A 548 5.55 6.09 15.63
CA ILE A 548 6.82 5.44 15.95
C ILE A 548 7.87 5.79 14.89
N VAL A 549 7.48 5.75 13.61
CA VAL A 549 8.38 6.12 12.51
C VAL A 549 8.76 7.60 12.60
N SER A 550 7.79 8.49 12.81
CA SER A 550 8.06 9.94 12.98
C SER A 550 9.02 10.21 14.12
N TRP A 551 8.82 9.57 15.27
CA TRP A 551 9.75 9.68 16.41
C TRP A 551 11.17 9.21 16.05
N ALA A 552 11.29 8.08 15.34
CA ALA A 552 12.59 7.54 14.99
C ALA A 552 13.39 8.44 14.03
N PHE A 553 12.70 9.31 13.27
CA PHE A 553 13.31 10.27 12.35
C PHE A 553 13.40 11.70 12.90
N LYS A 554 12.92 11.95 14.13
CA LYS A 554 13.03 13.26 14.74
C LYS A 554 14.50 13.67 14.91
N GLY A 555 14.81 14.95 14.70
CA GLY A 555 16.20 15.44 14.69
C GLY A 555 16.95 15.20 16.01
N ASP A 556 16.21 15.20 17.13
CA ASP A 556 16.72 14.96 18.48
C ASP A 556 16.71 13.47 18.92
N THR A 557 16.30 12.57 18.04
CA THR A 557 16.32 11.13 18.31
C THR A 557 17.60 10.49 17.80
N ASP A 558 18.45 10.07 18.73
CA ASP A 558 19.74 9.44 18.43
C ASP A 558 19.73 7.94 18.78
N LYS A 559 20.79 7.23 18.35
CA LYS A 559 20.99 5.83 18.72
C LYS A 559 20.99 5.65 20.23
N GLY A 560 20.13 4.75 20.73
CA GLY A 560 19.90 4.54 22.16
C GLY A 560 18.73 5.35 22.71
N SER A 561 18.20 6.33 21.99
CA SER A 561 16.95 7.00 22.38
C SER A 561 15.82 5.97 22.45
N PHE A 562 14.98 6.09 23.46
CA PHE A 562 13.83 5.23 23.67
C PHE A 562 12.57 6.06 23.92
N LYS A 563 11.41 5.46 23.63
CA LYS A 563 10.11 6.08 23.92
C LYS A 563 9.05 4.99 24.11
N ARG A 564 8.15 5.23 25.09
CA ARG A 564 6.91 4.48 25.20
C ARG A 564 5.85 5.10 24.30
N PHE A 565 5.08 4.25 23.65
CA PHE A 565 3.93 4.60 22.81
C PHE A 565 2.69 3.89 23.35
N ASP A 566 1.60 4.64 23.42
CA ASP A 566 0.31 4.13 23.83
C ASP A 566 -0.47 3.84 22.53
N LEU A 567 -0.71 2.57 22.27
CA LEU A 567 -1.43 2.08 21.11
C LEU A 567 -2.76 1.49 21.54
N GLU A 568 -3.69 1.36 20.62
CA GLU A 568 -4.96 0.70 20.90
C GLU A 568 -4.73 -0.72 21.44
N GLY A 569 -5.18 -0.97 22.66
CA GLY A 569 -5.04 -2.27 23.35
C GLY A 569 -3.61 -2.70 23.68
N SER A 570 -2.60 -1.81 23.64
CA SER A 570 -1.22 -2.18 24.00
C SER A 570 -0.34 -0.97 24.30
N TYR A 571 0.73 -1.20 25.08
CA TYR A 571 1.86 -0.28 25.20
C TYR A 571 3.04 -0.82 24.41
N VAL A 572 3.84 0.06 23.81
CA VAL A 572 5.06 -0.31 23.09
C VAL A 572 6.22 0.54 23.63
N VAL A 573 7.30 -0.10 24.04
CA VAL A 573 8.55 0.58 24.35
C VAL A 573 9.52 0.30 23.20
N ALA A 574 9.85 1.33 22.44
CA ALA A 574 10.76 1.26 21.31
C ALA A 574 12.09 1.95 21.62
N VAL A 575 13.17 1.40 21.08
CA VAL A 575 14.54 1.93 21.19
C VAL A 575 15.11 2.08 19.78
N LEU A 576 15.71 3.23 19.46
CA LEU A 576 16.45 3.43 18.23
C LEU A 576 17.80 2.71 18.32
N THR A 577 17.97 1.65 17.53
CA THR A 577 19.19 0.81 17.55
C THR A 577 20.20 1.21 16.49
N GLU A 578 19.76 1.80 15.38
CA GLU A 578 20.66 2.26 14.32
C GLU A 578 20.06 3.45 13.56
N LYS A 579 20.94 4.40 13.21
CA LYS A 579 20.65 5.63 12.46
C LYS A 579 21.51 5.64 11.21
N SER A 580 20.91 5.42 10.04
CA SER A 580 21.60 5.49 8.76
C SER A 580 21.12 6.73 8.01
N GLU A 581 22.06 7.56 7.59
CA GLU A 581 21.76 8.75 6.80
C GLU A 581 21.76 8.43 5.30
N LYS A 582 21.11 9.28 4.50
CA LYS A 582 21.13 9.19 3.02
C LYS A 582 22.59 9.35 2.54
N GLY A 583 23.05 8.47 1.67
CA GLY A 583 24.39 8.51 1.14
C GLY A 583 24.92 7.16 0.72
N LEU A 584 26.20 6.92 0.90
CA LEU A 584 26.80 5.61 0.64
C LEU A 584 26.62 4.69 1.85
N MET A 585 26.34 3.42 1.58
CA MET A 585 26.27 2.37 2.60
C MET A 585 27.57 2.31 3.41
N SER A 586 27.45 2.20 4.73
CA SER A 586 28.64 2.08 5.60
C SER A 586 29.39 0.78 5.34
N VAL A 587 30.70 0.77 5.63
CA VAL A 587 31.56 -0.41 5.50
C VAL A 587 31.00 -1.60 6.29
N GLU A 588 30.50 -1.34 7.49
CA GLU A 588 29.93 -2.35 8.39
C GLU A 588 28.70 -3.05 7.79
N LYS A 589 27.86 -2.30 7.09
CA LYS A 589 26.66 -2.85 6.40
C LYS A 589 27.01 -3.55 5.08
N ALA A 590 27.99 -2.99 4.35
CA ALA A 590 28.38 -3.52 3.04
C ALA A 590 29.34 -4.72 3.12
N ILE A 591 30.05 -4.93 4.24
CA ILE A 591 31.14 -5.90 4.35
C ILE A 591 30.74 -7.33 3.97
N ASN A 592 29.56 -7.76 4.37
CA ASN A 592 29.06 -9.11 4.07
C ASN A 592 28.79 -9.32 2.58
N ARG A 593 28.50 -8.25 1.84
CA ARG A 593 28.28 -8.26 0.39
C ARG A 593 29.59 -8.10 -0.39
N VAL A 594 30.47 -7.24 0.07
CA VAL A 594 31.69 -6.86 -0.64
C VAL A 594 32.85 -7.83 -0.36
N ARG A 595 32.98 -8.30 0.88
CA ARG A 595 34.07 -9.20 1.28
C ARG A 595 34.23 -10.45 0.41
N PRO A 596 33.18 -11.19 0.03
CA PRO A 596 33.33 -12.35 -0.85
C PRO A 596 33.88 -12.00 -2.23
N ILE A 597 33.53 -10.81 -2.75
CA ILE A 597 34.00 -10.32 -4.06
C ILE A 597 35.50 -10.05 -3.98
N LEU A 598 35.92 -9.20 -3.05
CA LEU A 598 37.33 -8.86 -2.86
C LEU A 598 38.19 -10.08 -2.49
N LEU A 599 37.61 -11.02 -1.74
CA LEU A 599 38.28 -12.27 -1.40
C LEU A 599 38.56 -13.11 -2.66
N ASN A 600 37.59 -13.23 -3.55
CA ASN A 600 37.77 -13.95 -4.80
C ASN A 600 38.73 -13.24 -5.75
N GLU A 601 38.71 -11.91 -5.85
CA GLU A 601 39.66 -11.13 -6.63
C GLU A 601 41.10 -11.34 -6.16
N LYS A 602 41.35 -11.29 -4.85
CA LYS A 602 42.68 -11.57 -4.31
C LYS A 602 43.12 -13.02 -4.48
N LYS A 603 42.21 -13.98 -4.33
CA LYS A 603 42.51 -15.37 -4.61
C LYS A 603 42.79 -15.59 -6.09
N ALA A 604 42.03 -14.90 -6.98
CA ALA A 604 42.29 -14.94 -8.41
C ALA A 604 43.71 -14.50 -8.73
N ALA A 605 44.17 -13.36 -8.18
CA ALA A 605 45.53 -12.91 -8.37
C ALA A 605 46.60 -13.93 -7.93
N LEU A 606 46.41 -14.52 -6.72
CA LEU A 606 47.32 -15.55 -6.19
C LEU A 606 47.35 -16.85 -7.00
N ILE A 607 46.20 -17.18 -7.65
CA ILE A 607 46.10 -18.34 -8.52
C ILE A 607 46.68 -18.03 -9.90
N SER A 608 46.41 -16.85 -10.43
CA SER A 608 46.89 -16.39 -11.75
C SER A 608 48.42 -16.47 -11.89
N ASP A 609 49.16 -16.04 -10.85
CA ASP A 609 50.60 -16.15 -10.80
C ASP A 609 51.14 -17.60 -10.98
N LYS A 610 50.32 -18.61 -10.71
CA LYS A 610 50.66 -20.01 -10.81
C LYS A 610 50.10 -20.67 -12.08
N LEU A 611 49.23 -20.00 -12.80
CA LEU A 611 48.57 -20.51 -14.01
C LEU A 611 49.27 -20.06 -15.28
N GLU A 612 50.56 -19.73 -15.20
CA GLU A 612 51.37 -19.41 -16.36
C GLU A 612 52.08 -20.70 -16.86
N GLY A 613 52.11 -20.93 -18.19
CA GLY A 613 52.76 -22.07 -18.81
C GLY A 613 52.46 -22.11 -20.31
N SER A 614 53.25 -22.91 -21.00
CA SER A 614 53.16 -23.07 -22.45
C SER A 614 52.18 -24.20 -22.87
N SER A 615 51.82 -25.09 -21.94
CA SER A 615 50.87 -26.17 -22.17
C SER A 615 49.95 -26.39 -20.96
N LEU A 616 48.73 -26.94 -21.20
CA LEU A 616 47.80 -27.25 -20.14
C LEU A 616 48.27 -28.35 -19.19
N GLU A 617 49.09 -29.27 -19.69
CA GLU A 617 49.69 -30.36 -18.92
C GLU A 617 50.70 -29.84 -17.89
N GLU A 618 51.53 -28.90 -18.30
CA GLU A 618 52.47 -28.18 -17.43
C GLU A 618 51.73 -27.42 -16.33
N ILE A 619 50.74 -26.62 -16.73
CA ILE A 619 49.92 -25.82 -15.81
C ILE A 619 49.18 -26.73 -14.83
N ALA A 620 48.62 -27.83 -15.30
CA ALA A 620 47.92 -28.80 -14.45
C ALA A 620 48.85 -29.42 -13.41
N LYS A 621 50.07 -29.82 -13.85
CA LYS A 621 51.07 -30.40 -12.96
C LYS A 621 51.52 -29.41 -11.90
N THR A 622 51.83 -28.16 -12.30
CA THR A 622 52.28 -27.10 -11.38
C THR A 622 51.22 -26.80 -10.31
N ASN A 623 49.94 -26.85 -10.66
CA ASN A 623 48.82 -26.57 -9.76
C ASN A 623 48.18 -27.77 -9.10
N ASN A 624 48.81 -28.96 -9.25
CA ASN A 624 48.30 -30.20 -8.66
C ASN A 624 46.84 -30.52 -9.01
N THR A 625 46.46 -30.25 -10.27
CA THR A 625 45.12 -30.47 -10.83
C THR A 625 45.20 -31.27 -12.13
N THR A 626 44.07 -31.46 -12.82
CA THR A 626 44.02 -32.23 -14.05
C THR A 626 43.51 -31.42 -15.21
N VAL A 627 43.96 -31.74 -16.43
CA VAL A 627 43.37 -31.21 -17.65
C VAL A 627 41.97 -31.80 -17.83
N ARG A 628 40.97 -30.98 -18.04
CA ARG A 628 39.57 -31.35 -18.25
C ARG A 628 39.14 -31.06 -19.67
N THR A 629 38.16 -31.80 -20.16
CA THR A 629 37.64 -31.63 -21.51
C THR A 629 36.34 -30.83 -21.49
N ALA A 630 36.25 -29.85 -22.39
CA ALA A 630 35.04 -29.07 -22.70
C ALA A 630 34.53 -29.57 -24.06
N ASN A 631 33.39 -30.22 -24.11
CA ASN A 631 32.79 -30.74 -25.35
C ASN A 631 31.42 -30.08 -25.63
N GLY A 632 31.28 -29.52 -26.83
CA GLY A 632 30.02 -28.96 -27.28
C GLY A 632 29.46 -27.82 -26.41
N VAL A 633 30.35 -27.05 -25.77
CA VAL A 633 29.96 -25.92 -24.92
C VAL A 633 29.36 -24.80 -25.77
N ASP A 634 28.26 -24.23 -25.36
CA ASP A 634 27.61 -23.10 -26.00
C ASP A 634 27.61 -21.86 -25.10
N LEU A 635 27.47 -20.69 -25.72
CA LEU A 635 27.43 -19.40 -25.00
C LEU A 635 26.17 -19.23 -24.18
N LYS A 636 25.06 -19.87 -24.57
CA LYS A 636 23.77 -19.69 -23.91
C LYS A 636 23.75 -20.35 -22.52
N SER A 637 24.19 -21.59 -22.41
CA SER A 637 24.31 -22.28 -21.14
C SER A 637 25.58 -21.88 -20.39
N SER A 638 26.64 -21.54 -21.16
CA SER A 638 27.97 -21.17 -20.66
C SER A 638 28.53 -22.14 -19.63
N SER A 639 28.17 -23.43 -19.72
CA SER A 639 28.47 -24.43 -18.70
C SER A 639 29.68 -25.27 -19.07
N LEU A 640 30.63 -25.36 -18.12
CA LEU A 640 31.80 -26.24 -18.24
C LEU A 640 31.58 -27.51 -17.38
N SER A 641 31.87 -28.67 -17.97
CA SER A 641 31.66 -29.94 -17.31
C SER A 641 32.45 -30.05 -16.00
N GLY A 642 31.76 -30.43 -14.91
CA GLY A 642 32.35 -30.56 -13.57
C GLY A 642 32.66 -29.22 -12.86
N VAL A 643 32.26 -28.08 -13.44
CA VAL A 643 32.40 -26.75 -12.82
C VAL A 643 31.05 -26.02 -12.71
N GLY A 644 30.26 -26.01 -13.78
CA GLY A 644 29.00 -25.26 -13.89
C GLY A 644 29.11 -24.05 -14.81
N ALA A 645 28.19 -23.11 -14.65
CA ALA A 645 28.13 -21.92 -15.50
C ALA A 645 29.31 -20.98 -15.23
N GLU A 646 30.06 -20.69 -16.30
CA GLU A 646 31.23 -19.80 -16.32
C GLU A 646 31.20 -18.88 -17.55
N PRO A 647 30.27 -17.92 -17.60
CA PRO A 647 30.03 -17.11 -18.80
C PRO A 647 31.24 -16.30 -19.27
N LYS A 648 32.05 -15.75 -18.35
CA LYS A 648 33.29 -15.02 -18.69
C LYS A 648 34.28 -15.95 -19.40
N VAL A 649 34.49 -17.15 -18.88
CA VAL A 649 35.44 -18.13 -19.43
C VAL A 649 34.97 -18.63 -20.79
N VAL A 650 33.68 -19.01 -20.92
CA VAL A 650 33.10 -19.48 -22.18
C VAL A 650 33.09 -18.36 -23.24
N GLY A 651 32.84 -17.11 -22.83
CA GLY A 651 32.96 -15.93 -23.69
C GLY A 651 34.40 -15.73 -24.19
N ALA A 652 35.41 -15.91 -23.34
CA ALA A 652 36.81 -15.89 -23.73
C ALA A 652 37.16 -17.06 -24.68
N MET A 653 36.64 -18.26 -24.42
CA MET A 653 36.81 -19.42 -25.34
C MET A 653 36.18 -19.18 -26.72
N TYR A 654 35.04 -18.47 -26.77
CA TYR A 654 34.37 -18.15 -28.03
C TYR A 654 35.22 -17.22 -28.92
N SER A 655 35.95 -16.29 -28.31
CA SER A 655 36.81 -15.33 -29.01
C SER A 655 38.24 -15.81 -29.24
N ALA A 656 38.62 -16.94 -28.62
CA ALA A 656 40.00 -17.44 -28.65
C ALA A 656 40.43 -17.95 -30.03
N GLU A 657 41.72 -17.85 -30.38
CA GLU A 657 42.31 -18.54 -31.52
C GLU A 657 42.40 -20.05 -31.25
N LEU A 658 42.20 -20.87 -32.29
CA LEU A 658 42.26 -22.31 -32.15
C LEU A 658 43.71 -22.79 -31.83
N ASN A 659 43.81 -23.80 -30.98
CA ASN A 659 45.04 -24.42 -30.57
C ASN A 659 46.07 -23.51 -29.89
N LYS A 660 45.62 -22.37 -29.33
CA LYS A 660 46.43 -21.46 -28.56
C LYS A 660 46.04 -21.52 -27.07
N VAL A 661 47.01 -21.57 -26.19
CA VAL A 661 46.80 -21.56 -24.74
C VAL A 661 46.48 -20.12 -24.30
N TYR A 662 45.39 -20.00 -23.53
CA TYR A 662 45.00 -18.81 -22.82
C TYR A 662 45.06 -19.04 -21.31
N ASN A 663 45.81 -18.20 -20.62
CA ASN A 663 46.14 -18.37 -19.21
C ASN A 663 45.38 -17.36 -18.35
N SER A 664 45.15 -17.74 -17.09
CA SER A 664 44.72 -16.83 -16.01
C SER A 664 43.40 -16.10 -16.28
N ILE A 665 42.43 -16.80 -16.89
CA ILE A 665 41.11 -16.25 -17.12
C ILE A 665 40.24 -16.43 -15.84
N GLU A 666 39.90 -15.31 -15.25
CA GLU A 666 39.05 -15.29 -14.05
C GLU A 666 37.60 -15.66 -14.35
N GLY A 667 37.13 -16.72 -13.70
CA GLY A 667 35.72 -17.14 -13.71
C GLY A 667 35.01 -16.82 -12.42
N SER A 668 33.76 -17.26 -12.35
CA SER A 668 32.92 -17.05 -11.17
C SER A 668 33.36 -17.90 -9.96
N ARG A 669 33.95 -19.09 -10.21
CA ARG A 669 34.28 -20.08 -9.17
C ARG A 669 35.77 -20.32 -9.00
N GLY A 670 36.60 -19.80 -9.87
CA GLY A 670 38.04 -19.98 -9.87
C GLY A 670 38.68 -19.36 -11.09
N VAL A 671 39.97 -19.69 -11.30
CA VAL A 671 40.74 -19.22 -12.45
C VAL A 671 41.02 -20.36 -13.40
N PHE A 672 41.02 -20.05 -14.69
CA PHE A 672 41.07 -21.05 -15.76
C PHE A 672 42.24 -20.75 -16.70
N SER A 673 42.86 -21.81 -17.22
CA SER A 673 43.64 -21.77 -18.44
C SER A 673 43.00 -22.76 -19.44
N PHE A 674 42.88 -22.37 -20.69
CA PHE A 674 42.18 -23.22 -21.67
C PHE A 674 42.84 -23.18 -23.07
N VAL A 675 42.48 -24.18 -23.88
CA VAL A 675 42.72 -24.27 -25.32
C VAL A 675 41.43 -24.64 -26.00
N VAL A 676 41.09 -23.94 -27.03
CA VAL A 676 39.97 -24.32 -27.91
C VAL A 676 40.53 -25.04 -29.12
N ASN A 677 40.17 -26.33 -29.28
CA ASN A 677 40.65 -27.13 -30.39
C ASN A 677 39.68 -27.07 -31.59
N LYS A 678 38.39 -26.89 -31.32
CA LYS A 678 37.37 -26.89 -32.35
C LYS A 678 36.30 -25.85 -32.06
N ARG A 679 35.93 -25.11 -33.09
CA ARG A 679 34.76 -24.24 -33.06
C ARG A 679 33.84 -24.65 -34.20
N GLU A 680 32.69 -25.24 -33.88
CA GLU A 680 31.68 -25.68 -34.82
C GLU A 680 30.65 -24.57 -35.01
N LEU A 681 30.77 -23.88 -36.13
CA LEU A 681 29.77 -22.88 -36.54
C LEU A 681 28.54 -23.60 -37.05
N PRO A 682 27.34 -23.13 -36.75
CA PRO A 682 26.12 -23.70 -37.34
C PRO A 682 26.06 -23.40 -38.85
N THR A 683 25.30 -24.22 -39.58
CA THR A 683 25.04 -23.96 -41.01
C THR A 683 24.37 -22.60 -41.16
N ALA A 684 24.89 -21.79 -42.08
CA ALA A 684 24.31 -20.49 -42.35
C ALA A 684 22.87 -20.62 -42.84
N LEU A 685 21.99 -19.82 -42.31
CA LEU A 685 20.58 -19.76 -42.75
C LEU A 685 20.44 -18.89 -44.01
N PRO A 686 19.43 -19.15 -44.86
CA PRO A 686 19.12 -18.29 -46.00
C PRO A 686 18.82 -16.84 -45.60
N ASN A 687 18.24 -16.64 -44.41
CA ASN A 687 18.08 -15.36 -43.74
C ASN A 687 17.90 -15.56 -42.22
N TYR A 688 18.01 -14.47 -41.47
CA TYR A 688 17.92 -14.48 -40.00
C TYR A 688 16.68 -13.73 -39.52
N GLU A 689 15.63 -13.64 -40.34
CA GLU A 689 14.42 -12.89 -40.04
C GLU A 689 13.67 -13.43 -38.81
N SER A 690 13.65 -14.74 -38.66
CA SER A 690 13.02 -15.37 -37.45
C SER A 690 13.72 -14.95 -36.18
N ASN A 691 15.05 -14.98 -36.16
CA ASN A 691 15.85 -14.57 -34.98
C ASN A 691 15.71 -13.05 -34.73
N ARG A 692 15.74 -12.25 -35.80
CA ARG A 692 15.48 -10.80 -35.73
C ARG A 692 14.13 -10.50 -35.07
N LYS A 693 13.06 -11.19 -35.53
CA LYS A 693 11.71 -11.03 -34.97
C LYS A 693 11.68 -11.42 -33.49
N LYS A 694 12.28 -12.56 -33.13
CA LYS A 694 12.37 -13.00 -31.73
C LYS A 694 13.02 -11.95 -30.83
N ILE A 695 14.15 -11.34 -31.26
CA ILE A 695 14.81 -10.26 -30.51
C ILE A 695 13.89 -9.03 -30.41
N ALA A 696 13.29 -8.62 -31.52
CA ALA A 696 12.38 -7.46 -31.54
C ALA A 696 11.16 -7.66 -30.63
N GLU A 697 10.56 -8.86 -30.64
CA GLU A 697 9.42 -9.20 -29.77
C GLU A 697 9.84 -9.23 -28.28
N ALA A 698 11.01 -9.79 -27.95
CA ALA A 698 11.53 -9.78 -26.58
C ALA A 698 11.79 -8.35 -26.06
N ARG A 699 12.32 -7.45 -26.92
CA ARG A 699 12.49 -6.04 -26.61
C ARG A 699 11.13 -5.34 -26.40
N LYS A 700 10.17 -5.58 -27.28
CA LYS A 700 8.81 -5.04 -27.17
C LYS A 700 8.06 -5.54 -25.93
N ALA A 701 8.25 -6.80 -25.55
CA ALA A 701 7.69 -7.34 -24.32
C ALA A 701 8.22 -6.64 -23.05
N SER A 702 9.34 -5.93 -23.15
CA SER A 702 9.95 -5.18 -22.03
C SER A 702 9.49 -3.72 -21.94
N THR A 703 8.49 -3.29 -22.71
CA THR A 703 8.01 -1.89 -22.77
C THR A 703 7.40 -1.40 -21.45
N PHE A 704 6.93 -2.30 -20.57
CA PHE A 704 6.52 -1.96 -19.22
C PHE A 704 7.64 -1.31 -18.38
N ARG A 705 8.90 -1.45 -18.81
CA ARG A 705 10.08 -0.82 -18.16
C ARG A 705 10.38 0.59 -18.66
N ILE A 706 9.65 1.11 -19.65
CA ILE A 706 9.91 2.44 -20.20
C ILE A 706 9.88 3.48 -19.10
N TYR A 707 8.82 3.49 -18.29
CA TYR A 707 8.70 4.44 -17.18
C TYR A 707 9.88 4.35 -16.20
N GLU A 708 10.28 3.15 -15.82
CA GLU A 708 11.41 2.96 -14.91
C GLU A 708 12.74 3.46 -15.52
N ALA A 709 12.90 3.27 -16.83
CA ALA A 709 14.10 3.75 -17.54
C ALA A 709 14.14 5.27 -17.60
N ILE A 710 13.05 5.94 -17.98
CA ILE A 710 13.00 7.41 -18.04
C ILE A 710 13.06 8.02 -16.63
N LYS A 711 12.42 7.40 -15.62
CA LYS A 711 12.52 7.82 -14.21
C LYS A 711 13.96 7.74 -13.70
N LYS A 712 14.68 6.69 -14.05
CA LYS A 712 16.10 6.54 -13.67
C LYS A 712 17.02 7.57 -14.35
N ALA A 713 16.66 8.01 -15.55
CA ALA A 713 17.40 9.04 -16.29
C ALA A 713 17.02 10.47 -15.87
N SER A 714 15.89 10.64 -15.20
CA SER A 714 15.38 11.93 -14.70
C SER A 714 16.02 12.30 -13.37
N ASP A 715 16.11 13.60 -13.12
CA ASP A 715 16.50 14.13 -11.80
C ASP A 715 15.22 14.30 -10.96
N VAL A 716 15.11 13.52 -9.89
CA VAL A 716 13.97 13.52 -8.99
C VAL A 716 14.45 13.72 -7.56
N GLU A 717 14.20 14.89 -7.01
CA GLU A 717 14.41 15.20 -5.59
C GLU A 717 13.09 15.04 -4.83
N ASP A 718 13.05 14.11 -3.87
CA ASP A 718 11.92 13.88 -2.97
C ASP A 718 12.23 14.47 -1.60
N ASN A 719 11.61 15.59 -1.28
CA ASN A 719 11.77 16.32 -0.03
C ASN A 719 10.56 16.21 0.90
N ARG A 720 9.59 15.31 0.59
CA ARG A 720 8.39 15.08 1.41
C ARG A 720 8.73 14.72 2.85
N ALA A 721 9.89 14.10 3.08
CA ALA A 721 10.40 13.84 4.42
C ALA A 721 10.33 15.07 5.34
N ASN A 722 10.68 16.24 4.83
CA ASN A 722 10.68 17.49 5.59
C ASN A 722 9.28 17.90 6.07
N MET A 723 8.25 17.62 5.27
CA MET A 723 6.85 17.90 5.62
C MET A 723 6.36 17.02 6.78
N TYR A 724 6.85 15.79 6.86
CA TYR A 724 6.37 14.79 7.82
C TYR A 724 7.28 14.56 9.03
N THR A 725 8.42 15.25 9.12
CA THR A 725 9.36 15.20 10.27
C THR A 725 9.43 16.51 11.07
N SER A 726 8.89 17.60 10.54
CA SER A 726 9.00 18.95 11.15
C SER A 726 8.03 19.22 12.30
N ASN A 727 7.24 18.25 12.76
CA ASN A 727 6.28 18.41 13.87
C ASN A 727 6.72 17.66 15.13
#